data_8faf5d69929b72f531e3b2d92f611f9a
#
_entry.id   8faf5d69929b72f531e3b2d92f611f9a
#
_cell.length_a   1.000
_cell.length_b   1.000
_cell.length_c   1.000
_cell.angle_alpha   90.00
_cell.angle_beta   90.00
_cell.angle_gamma   90.00
#
_symmetry.space_group_name_H-M   'P 1'
#
loop_
_entity.id
_entity.type
_entity.pdbx_description
1 polymer ?
#
loop_
_entity_poly.entity_id
_entity_poly.type
_entity_poly.pdbx_seq_one_letter_code
_entity_poly.pdbx_strand_id
1 'polypeptide(L)'
;MSQDGPRHSVIVIGSGFGGTMTALAIAAAFQGKDKSVLMLERGTWWTTPLATVQDRDVETYDFLKKKDQPVQYWASAEDFNGLIDLITRCLRRKKNEAGLYEMVVFGRRGLFGLRKNDGVSILRACGVGGGSLVYSNITIQPPDLIFEDPRWTARTKWGKQSRDQYFELARDAIGYDVLYALANRAAGGNPQAAAQPGAAVNTGLSKILARSTSLPEPHWRDPSSAPGLKQLDPAQYPDLARPGDLLIDRGRIFQVLMSRLTSDYGTVDLAIGDKATVGPAARNYCERQGRCNVGCLPGARNTLNKQLMRAIHGTFKGDPPLLADVLQLLPLAEVELIRPLPQGGYQVDYIQRDQARPWLAQPQAAIADRVIVAAGCVGTTELMLRCKARGALNLSDQVGYGFSTNGDYLAFLTGTRYHVNLNRGPVTTSFAHFNTPESGPGADPSRFHTIEDQGIPRALASLVGSAVPFMQALSRGRHMSNRIFTALTIVRYSWGRITGYIGALLRNASVRQEQFASEDEKTVSMMCCVAMGRDASVGRFRLGRGRLDTALRIRRDDGKQFHEDPIYREIDATLARFAQQLTDDRDRSFENPFLSSTAALAGVRSIALSHPLGGCIMGTSAAEGVVDEFGRVFDKSKDGGRGVYPGLYITDAAAIPTALGVNPSLTISALALRAADNIIAEMS
;
A
#
# COMPACT_ATOMS: atom_id res chain seq x y z
N MET A 1 -4.08 26.55 28.25
CA MET A 1 -4.09 26.69 26.79
C MET A 1 -5.53 27.02 26.40
N SER A 2 -5.77 28.14 25.74
CA SER A 2 -7.11 28.62 25.38
C SER A 2 -7.80 27.56 24.49
N GLN A 3 -9.13 27.38 24.73
CA GLN A 3 -10.00 26.47 23.98
C GLN A 3 -10.32 26.98 22.55
N ASP A 4 -9.55 27.92 22.02
CA ASP A 4 -9.86 28.70 20.82
C ASP A 4 -9.01 28.34 19.60
N GLY A 5 -8.79 27.06 19.35
CA GLY A 5 -8.25 26.61 18.07
C GLY A 5 -9.28 26.82 16.93
N PRO A 6 -8.84 26.95 15.65
CA PRO A 6 -9.76 27.07 14.54
C PRO A 6 -10.71 25.89 14.50
N ARG A 7 -12.01 26.14 14.37
CA ARG A 7 -13.05 25.10 14.27
C ARG A 7 -13.28 24.75 12.80
N HIS A 8 -13.24 23.49 12.50
CA HIS A 8 -13.50 22.93 11.18
C HIS A 8 -14.80 22.11 11.18
N SER A 9 -15.44 21.98 10.03
CA SER A 9 -16.58 21.06 9.92
C SER A 9 -16.12 19.61 10.03
N VAL A 10 -14.97 19.28 9.42
CA VAL A 10 -14.38 17.93 9.42
C VAL A 10 -12.86 18.00 9.58
N ILE A 11 -12.29 17.14 10.42
CA ILE A 11 -10.85 16.82 10.42
C ILE A 11 -10.67 15.40 9.92
N VAL A 12 -9.79 15.20 8.91
CA VAL A 12 -9.37 13.90 8.39
C VAL A 12 -7.93 13.61 8.82
N ILE A 13 -7.70 12.49 9.48
CA ILE A 13 -6.38 12.11 10.01
C ILE A 13 -5.76 11.06 9.09
N GLY A 14 -4.75 11.46 8.32
CA GLY A 14 -4.07 10.65 7.31
C GLY A 14 -4.58 10.90 5.90
N SER A 15 -3.66 10.89 4.94
CA SER A 15 -3.90 11.16 3.52
C SER A 15 -3.72 9.93 2.61
N GLY A 16 -3.81 8.72 3.18
CA GLY A 16 -3.83 7.45 2.43
C GLY A 16 -5.15 7.21 1.68
N PHE A 17 -5.36 6.00 1.19
CA PHE A 17 -6.57 5.66 0.41
C PHE A 17 -7.86 6.04 1.13
N GLY A 18 -8.03 5.62 2.38
CA GLY A 18 -9.24 5.95 3.14
C GLY A 18 -9.45 7.45 3.33
N GLY A 19 -8.40 8.15 3.80
CA GLY A 19 -8.49 9.58 4.08
C GLY A 19 -8.70 10.44 2.83
N THR A 20 -7.98 10.16 1.74
CA THR A 20 -8.13 10.92 0.49
C THR A 20 -9.49 10.71 -0.16
N MET A 21 -9.96 9.46 -0.26
CA MET A 21 -11.29 9.15 -0.81
C MET A 21 -12.38 9.88 -0.03
N THR A 22 -12.34 9.81 1.29
CA THR A 22 -13.34 10.44 2.15
C THR A 22 -13.25 11.97 2.10
N ALA A 23 -12.04 12.54 2.20
CA ALA A 23 -11.86 14.00 2.21
C ALA A 23 -12.28 14.67 0.89
N LEU A 24 -11.87 14.10 -0.24
CA LEU A 24 -12.23 14.65 -1.56
C LEU A 24 -13.74 14.52 -1.83
N ALA A 25 -14.36 13.41 -1.44
CA ALA A 25 -15.81 13.23 -1.60
C ALA A 25 -16.60 14.24 -0.75
N ILE A 26 -16.24 14.43 0.52
CA ILE A 26 -16.87 15.40 1.41
C ILE A 26 -16.64 16.82 0.89
N ALA A 27 -15.40 17.18 0.56
CA ALA A 27 -15.08 18.53 0.08
C ALA A 27 -15.82 18.86 -1.22
N ALA A 28 -15.92 17.91 -2.15
CA ALA A 28 -16.67 18.08 -3.39
C ALA A 28 -18.18 18.29 -3.14
N ALA A 29 -18.77 17.57 -2.20
CA ALA A 29 -20.19 17.72 -1.84
C ALA A 29 -20.52 19.06 -1.17
N PHE A 30 -19.53 19.67 -0.53
CA PHE A 30 -19.70 20.93 0.20
C PHE A 30 -18.97 22.12 -0.44
N GLN A 31 -18.49 22.02 -1.64
CA GLN A 31 -17.92 23.14 -2.38
C GLN A 31 -18.92 24.29 -2.51
N GLY A 32 -18.48 25.51 -2.20
CA GLY A 32 -19.30 26.72 -2.20
C GLY A 32 -20.30 26.82 -1.03
N LYS A 33 -20.21 25.94 -0.04
CA LYS A 33 -20.94 26.00 1.22
C LYS A 33 -19.98 26.45 2.35
N ASP A 34 -20.54 26.98 3.42
CA ASP A 34 -19.76 27.34 4.61
C ASP A 34 -19.38 26.09 5.41
N LYS A 35 -18.49 25.31 4.84
CA LYS A 35 -17.93 24.07 5.40
C LYS A 35 -16.44 24.02 5.14
N SER A 36 -15.68 23.50 6.11
CA SER A 36 -14.23 23.34 5.99
C SER A 36 -13.78 21.93 6.36
N VAL A 37 -12.83 21.41 5.59
CA VAL A 37 -12.19 20.11 5.81
C VAL A 37 -10.69 20.34 6.03
N LEU A 38 -10.18 19.95 7.20
CA LEU A 38 -8.75 19.96 7.49
C LEU A 38 -8.21 18.52 7.43
N MET A 39 -7.22 18.26 6.58
CA MET A 39 -6.50 16.99 6.54
C MET A 39 -5.16 17.13 7.26
N LEU A 40 -4.89 16.24 8.22
CA LEU A 40 -3.62 16.16 8.97
C LEU A 40 -2.82 14.96 8.48
N GLU A 41 -1.61 15.19 7.92
CA GLU A 41 -0.73 14.15 7.44
C GLU A 41 0.62 14.18 8.16
N ARG A 42 1.06 13.03 8.63
CA ARG A 42 2.31 12.89 9.40
C ARG A 42 3.57 13.08 8.56
N GLY A 43 3.51 12.78 7.26
CA GLY A 43 4.62 12.87 6.33
C GLY A 43 4.64 14.15 5.49
N THR A 44 5.62 14.23 4.58
CA THR A 44 5.78 15.32 3.63
C THR A 44 5.22 14.97 2.26
N TRP A 45 5.29 15.93 1.31
CA TRP A 45 5.11 15.66 -0.11
C TRP A 45 6.34 14.96 -0.69
N TRP A 46 6.12 14.00 -1.61
CA TRP A 46 7.16 13.26 -2.31
C TRP A 46 7.00 13.40 -3.82
N THR A 47 8.09 13.75 -4.48
CA THR A 47 8.15 13.97 -5.93
C THR A 47 9.34 13.23 -6.55
N THR A 48 9.50 13.33 -7.85
CA THR A 48 10.64 12.76 -8.58
C THR A 48 11.91 13.57 -8.34
N PRO A 49 13.11 12.95 -8.27
CA PRO A 49 14.36 13.66 -8.08
C PRO A 49 14.73 14.53 -9.28
N LEU A 50 15.21 15.74 -8.98
CA LEU A 50 15.61 16.75 -9.99
C LEU A 50 16.66 16.26 -10.99
N ALA A 51 17.62 15.46 -10.54
CA ALA A 51 18.78 15.06 -11.33
C ALA A 51 18.51 13.99 -12.42
N THR A 52 17.34 13.36 -12.40
CA THR A 52 16.99 12.27 -13.32
C THR A 52 15.91 12.68 -14.32
N VAL A 53 15.55 13.95 -14.30
CA VAL A 53 14.40 14.44 -15.01
C VAL A 53 14.79 14.94 -16.38
N GLN A 54 14.41 14.20 -17.35
CA GLN A 54 13.94 14.82 -18.56
C GLN A 54 12.50 15.26 -18.30
N ASP A 55 12.22 16.07 -17.17
CA ASP A 55 11.14 16.81 -17.17
C ASP A 55 9.99 17.00 -16.29
N ARG A 56 9.40 16.10 -15.78
CA ARG A 56 7.95 16.15 -15.61
C ARG A 56 7.49 16.43 -14.18
N ASP A 57 8.28 15.98 -13.19
CA ASP A 57 7.97 16.18 -11.77
C ASP A 57 8.90 17.19 -11.07
N VAL A 58 9.91 17.70 -11.76
CA VAL A 58 10.67 18.89 -11.30
C VAL A 58 9.73 20.06 -11.14
N GLU A 59 8.87 20.24 -12.14
CA GLU A 59 7.87 21.29 -12.11
C GLU A 59 6.93 21.13 -10.91
N THR A 60 6.61 19.87 -10.51
CA THR A 60 5.81 19.60 -9.32
C THR A 60 6.57 19.90 -8.02
N TYR A 61 7.86 19.57 -7.95
CA TYR A 61 8.71 19.90 -6.81
C TYR A 61 8.80 21.42 -6.61
N ASP A 62 9.18 22.14 -7.64
CA ASP A 62 9.32 23.59 -7.60
C ASP A 62 7.98 24.30 -7.38
N PHE A 63 6.90 23.78 -7.95
CA PHE A 63 5.56 24.29 -7.73
C PHE A 63 5.14 24.18 -6.26
N LEU A 64 5.29 23.02 -5.65
CA LEU A 64 4.95 22.81 -4.23
C LEU A 64 5.87 23.63 -3.31
N LYS A 65 7.14 23.76 -3.65
CA LYS A 65 8.09 24.58 -2.90
C LYS A 65 7.74 26.09 -2.96
N LYS A 66 7.28 26.58 -4.11
CA LYS A 66 6.74 27.95 -4.25
C LYS A 66 5.44 28.17 -3.46
N LYS A 67 4.75 27.10 -3.07
CA LYS A 67 3.58 27.11 -2.20
C LYS A 67 3.93 26.87 -0.72
N ASP A 68 5.21 27.01 -0.35
CA ASP A 68 5.74 26.77 1.00
C ASP A 68 5.42 25.38 1.57
N GLN A 69 5.25 24.38 0.69
CA GLN A 69 4.99 23.02 1.12
C GLN A 69 6.29 22.28 1.45
N PRO A 70 6.30 21.45 2.52
CA PRO A 70 7.42 20.59 2.82
C PRO A 70 7.49 19.45 1.82
N VAL A 71 8.43 19.53 0.89
CA VAL A 71 8.58 18.57 -0.22
C VAL A 71 9.93 17.86 -0.19
N GLN A 72 9.92 16.57 -0.49
CA GLN A 72 11.07 15.70 -0.67
C GLN A 72 11.02 15.06 -2.07
N TYR A 73 12.13 14.51 -2.51
CA TYR A 73 12.22 13.81 -3.80
C TYR A 73 12.69 12.35 -3.62
N TRP A 74 12.30 11.51 -4.55
CA TRP A 74 12.64 10.09 -4.56
C TRP A 74 14.14 9.88 -4.71
N ALA A 75 14.65 8.77 -4.12
CA ALA A 75 15.99 8.29 -4.43
C ALA A 75 16.10 7.86 -5.90
N SER A 76 17.28 7.99 -6.50
CA SER A 76 17.50 7.53 -7.88
C SER A 76 17.29 6.01 -8.01
N ALA A 77 17.72 5.22 -7.01
CA ALA A 77 17.55 3.76 -6.90
C ALA A 77 17.94 2.95 -8.15
N GLU A 78 18.76 3.53 -9.02
CA GLU A 78 19.27 2.85 -10.23
C GLU A 78 20.69 2.32 -10.04
N ASP A 79 21.41 2.88 -9.07
CA ASP A 79 22.77 2.55 -8.73
C ASP A 79 22.96 2.37 -7.22
N PHE A 80 24.17 2.05 -6.82
CA PHE A 80 24.52 1.88 -5.41
C PHE A 80 24.35 3.18 -4.59
N ASN A 81 24.65 4.34 -5.18
CA ASN A 81 24.46 5.63 -4.50
C ASN A 81 22.96 5.89 -4.26
N GLY A 82 22.13 5.54 -5.22
CA GLY A 82 20.67 5.59 -5.05
C GLY A 82 20.16 4.63 -3.97
N LEU A 83 20.75 3.46 -3.81
CA LEU A 83 20.44 2.55 -2.71
C LEU A 83 20.84 3.14 -1.35
N ILE A 84 22.02 3.76 -1.25
CA ILE A 84 22.47 4.45 -0.05
C ILE A 84 21.53 5.63 0.27
N ASP A 85 21.15 6.41 -0.72
CA ASP A 85 20.20 7.51 -0.55
C ASP A 85 18.82 7.01 -0.09
N LEU A 86 18.33 5.89 -0.64
CA LEU A 86 17.11 5.23 -0.18
C LEU A 86 17.18 4.87 1.31
N ILE A 87 18.31 4.28 1.75
CA ILE A 87 18.50 3.85 3.14
C ILE A 87 18.70 5.03 4.08
N THR A 88 19.43 6.06 3.67
CA THR A 88 19.83 7.16 4.56
C THR A 88 18.79 8.26 4.65
N ARG A 89 18.21 8.68 3.53
CA ARG A 89 17.29 9.80 3.43
C ARG A 89 15.83 9.37 3.40
N CYS A 90 15.51 8.35 2.60
CA CYS A 90 14.10 7.95 2.43
C CYS A 90 13.59 7.05 3.55
N LEU A 91 14.46 6.34 4.28
CA LEU A 91 14.02 5.53 5.43
C LEU A 91 13.74 6.44 6.63
N ARG A 92 12.50 6.41 7.12
CA ARG A 92 12.08 7.15 8.30
C ARG A 92 12.71 6.56 9.58
N ARG A 93 13.43 7.38 10.33
CA ARG A 93 14.05 7.07 11.62
C ARG A 93 13.87 8.27 12.54
N LYS A 94 14.10 8.11 13.86
CA LYS A 94 14.04 9.23 14.81
C LYS A 94 14.83 10.48 14.39
N LYS A 95 15.92 10.30 13.63
CA LYS A 95 16.75 11.41 13.10
C LYS A 95 16.25 11.96 11.78
N ASN A 96 15.42 11.20 11.05
CA ASN A 96 14.83 11.59 9.78
C ASN A 96 13.31 11.41 9.84
N GLU A 97 12.65 12.35 10.48
CA GLU A 97 11.19 12.33 10.60
C GLU A 97 10.47 12.60 9.27
N ALA A 98 11.17 13.14 8.27
CA ALA A 98 10.63 13.37 6.93
C ALA A 98 10.76 12.14 6.00
N GLY A 99 11.39 11.04 6.44
CA GLY A 99 11.54 9.83 5.64
C GLY A 99 10.19 9.20 5.28
N LEU A 100 10.14 8.59 4.09
CA LEU A 100 8.92 7.98 3.55
C LEU A 100 8.68 6.57 4.07
N TYR A 101 9.70 5.71 3.96
CA TYR A 101 9.57 4.31 4.32
C TYR A 101 9.76 4.12 5.81
N GLU A 102 8.76 3.55 6.45
CA GLU A 102 8.86 3.18 7.86
C GLU A 102 8.68 1.67 8.00
N MET A 103 9.73 1.03 8.51
CA MET A 103 9.68 -0.38 8.86
C MET A 103 9.38 -0.53 10.34
N VAL A 104 8.19 -1.00 10.67
CA VAL A 104 7.76 -1.28 12.04
C VAL A 104 7.94 -2.76 12.29
N VAL A 105 8.91 -3.09 13.16
CA VAL A 105 9.27 -4.49 13.45
C VAL A 105 8.77 -4.88 14.83
N PHE A 106 7.91 -5.88 14.87
CA PHE A 106 7.35 -6.47 16.07
C PHE A 106 8.02 -7.83 16.32
N GLY A 107 8.53 -8.08 17.52
CA GLY A 107 9.14 -9.35 17.87
C GLY A 107 9.62 -9.40 19.33
N ARG A 108 9.95 -10.60 19.82
CA ARG A 108 10.52 -10.79 21.16
C ARG A 108 12.01 -10.39 21.18
N ARG A 109 12.47 -9.75 22.24
CA ARG A 109 13.91 -9.55 22.50
C ARG A 109 14.54 -10.85 22.96
N GLY A 110 15.61 -11.30 22.32
CA GLY A 110 16.44 -12.41 22.75
C GLY A 110 17.47 -12.03 23.83
N LEU A 111 18.26 -13.01 24.30
CA LEU A 111 19.14 -12.92 25.46
C LEU A 111 20.25 -11.84 25.34
N PHE A 112 20.65 -11.38 24.19
CA PHE A 112 21.65 -10.34 23.98
C PHE A 112 21.06 -9.08 23.33
N GLY A 113 19.78 -8.77 23.55
CA GLY A 113 19.10 -7.65 22.89
C GLY A 113 18.82 -7.90 21.41
N LEU A 114 19.28 -9.03 20.85
CA LEU A 114 18.88 -9.49 19.52
C LEU A 114 17.42 -9.92 19.54
N ARG A 115 16.67 -9.50 18.54
CA ARG A 115 15.25 -9.88 18.46
C ARG A 115 15.13 -11.37 18.21
N LYS A 116 14.45 -12.09 19.11
CA LYS A 116 14.13 -13.49 18.89
C LYS A 116 13.10 -13.59 17.77
N ASN A 117 13.30 -14.57 16.89
CA ASN A 117 12.42 -14.98 15.80
C ASN A 117 10.94 -14.92 16.18
N ASP A 118 10.07 -14.85 15.18
CA ASP A 118 8.62 -14.93 15.25
C ASP A 118 7.92 -13.59 15.38
N GLY A 119 8.43 -12.61 14.63
CA GLY A 119 7.86 -11.28 14.53
C GLY A 119 7.10 -11.04 13.24
N VAL A 120 6.56 -9.84 13.18
CA VAL A 120 5.97 -9.24 12.00
C VAL A 120 6.72 -7.97 11.68
N SER A 121 7.13 -7.82 10.43
CA SER A 121 7.79 -6.62 9.92
C SER A 121 6.87 -5.93 8.93
N ILE A 122 6.33 -4.78 9.29
CA ILE A 122 5.39 -4.04 8.45
C ILE A 122 6.13 -2.89 7.78
N LEU A 123 6.11 -2.87 6.44
CA LEU A 123 6.55 -1.74 5.65
C LEU A 123 5.37 -0.83 5.37
N ARG A 124 5.45 0.43 5.78
CA ARG A 124 4.42 1.44 5.51
C ARG A 124 5.02 2.73 4.95
N ALA A 125 4.20 3.49 4.22
CA ALA A 125 4.57 4.81 3.73
C ALA A 125 4.13 5.91 4.70
N CYS A 126 4.95 6.95 4.81
CA CYS A 126 4.66 8.16 5.57
C CYS A 126 4.87 9.39 4.68
N GLY A 127 3.79 9.89 4.09
CA GLY A 127 3.81 11.02 3.16
C GLY A 127 2.42 11.32 2.64
N VAL A 128 2.23 12.51 2.08
CA VAL A 128 0.97 12.90 1.45
C VAL A 128 0.63 11.94 0.32
N GLY A 129 -0.51 11.26 0.44
CA GLY A 129 -0.94 10.17 -0.43
C GLY A 129 -0.74 8.77 0.17
N GLY A 130 -0.09 8.65 1.33
CA GLY A 130 0.06 7.41 2.08
C GLY A 130 0.61 6.25 1.26
N GLY A 131 -0.02 5.06 1.38
CA GLY A 131 0.38 3.84 0.69
C GLY A 131 0.44 3.95 -0.83
N SER A 132 -0.31 4.88 -1.46
CA SER A 132 -0.26 5.09 -2.91
C SER A 132 1.12 5.51 -3.42
N LEU A 133 1.96 6.05 -2.56
CA LEU A 133 3.33 6.43 -2.89
C LEU A 133 4.24 5.22 -3.16
N VAL A 134 3.93 4.06 -2.59
CA VAL A 134 4.78 2.86 -2.61
C VAL A 134 4.08 1.60 -3.09
N TYR A 135 2.79 1.66 -3.47
CA TYR A 135 2.04 0.49 -3.95
C TYR A 135 2.45 0.07 -5.37
N SER A 136 2.07 -1.12 -5.77
CA SER A 136 2.32 -1.66 -7.12
C SER A 136 1.33 -1.19 -8.18
N ASN A 137 0.47 -0.23 -7.86
CA ASN A 137 -0.60 0.35 -8.70
C ASN A 137 -1.76 -0.59 -9.01
N ILE A 138 -1.88 -1.69 -8.31
CA ILE A 138 -2.87 -2.74 -8.55
C ILE A 138 -4.23 -2.30 -8.02
N THR A 139 -5.28 -2.55 -8.81
CA THR A 139 -6.69 -2.36 -8.47
C THR A 139 -7.45 -3.67 -8.64
N ILE A 140 -7.19 -4.64 -7.78
CA ILE A 140 -7.81 -5.96 -7.79
C ILE A 140 -8.94 -6.05 -6.77
N GLN A 141 -10.10 -6.54 -7.22
CA GLN A 141 -11.24 -6.80 -6.35
C GLN A 141 -11.11 -8.20 -5.73
N PRO A 142 -11.31 -8.34 -4.41
CA PRO A 142 -11.40 -9.66 -3.80
C PRO A 142 -12.54 -10.48 -4.40
N PRO A 143 -12.39 -11.79 -4.59
CA PRO A 143 -13.50 -12.64 -5.04
C PRO A 143 -14.63 -12.67 -4.01
N ASP A 144 -15.85 -12.95 -4.48
CA ASP A 144 -17.08 -12.91 -3.66
C ASP A 144 -16.99 -13.78 -2.40
N LEU A 145 -16.29 -14.91 -2.48
CA LEU A 145 -16.07 -15.82 -1.34
C LEU A 145 -15.48 -15.14 -0.08
N ILE A 146 -14.77 -14.03 -0.23
CA ILE A 146 -14.25 -13.25 0.91
C ILE A 146 -15.40 -12.59 1.66
N PHE A 147 -16.37 -12.07 0.93
CA PHE A 147 -17.51 -11.35 1.49
C PHE A 147 -18.62 -12.29 2.00
N GLU A 148 -18.53 -13.58 1.72
CA GLU A 148 -19.39 -14.63 2.29
C GLU A 148 -18.98 -15.03 3.71
N ASP A 149 -17.78 -14.65 4.16
CA ASP A 149 -17.34 -14.87 5.55
C ASP A 149 -18.33 -14.25 6.54
N PRO A 150 -18.75 -14.95 7.59
CA PRO A 150 -19.69 -14.44 8.59
C PRO A 150 -19.28 -13.10 9.21
N ARG A 151 -17.99 -12.83 9.28
CA ARG A 151 -17.46 -11.53 9.76
C ARG A 151 -17.80 -10.37 8.83
N TRP A 152 -18.06 -10.64 7.55
CA TRP A 152 -18.57 -9.65 6.59
C TRP A 152 -20.10 -9.66 6.57
N THR A 153 -20.73 -10.79 6.32
CA THR A 153 -22.20 -10.87 6.11
C THR A 153 -23.00 -10.44 7.32
N ALA A 154 -22.56 -10.82 8.54
CA ALA A 154 -23.22 -10.43 9.78
C ALA A 154 -23.02 -8.96 10.14
N ARG A 155 -21.97 -8.30 9.63
CA ARG A 155 -21.49 -7.01 10.11
C ARG A 155 -21.69 -5.86 9.13
N THR A 156 -21.71 -6.13 7.82
CA THR A 156 -21.68 -5.04 6.83
C THR A 156 -23.01 -4.73 6.18
N LYS A 157 -23.94 -5.68 6.13
CA LYS A 157 -25.18 -5.58 5.34
C LYS A 157 -24.94 -5.09 3.90
N TRP A 158 -23.77 -5.36 3.36
CA TRP A 158 -23.30 -4.85 2.08
C TRP A 158 -23.58 -5.86 0.96
N GLY A 159 -24.78 -5.76 0.38
CA GLY A 159 -25.20 -6.65 -0.71
C GLY A 159 -24.30 -6.54 -1.95
N LYS A 160 -24.21 -7.61 -2.74
CA LYS A 160 -23.32 -7.71 -3.90
C LYS A 160 -23.47 -6.52 -4.87
N GLN A 161 -24.70 -6.19 -5.29
CA GLN A 161 -24.93 -5.09 -6.22
C GLN A 161 -24.36 -3.74 -5.73
N SER A 162 -24.63 -3.37 -4.48
CA SER A 162 -24.08 -2.14 -3.89
C SER A 162 -22.57 -2.22 -3.73
N ARG A 163 -22.03 -3.39 -3.40
CA ARG A 163 -20.60 -3.64 -3.27
C ARG A 163 -19.89 -3.42 -4.62
N ASP A 164 -20.40 -4.03 -5.69
CA ASP A 164 -19.83 -3.92 -7.03
C ASP A 164 -19.84 -2.46 -7.52
N GLN A 165 -20.90 -1.69 -7.25
CA GLN A 165 -20.97 -0.26 -7.56
C GLN A 165 -19.88 0.56 -6.85
N TYR A 166 -19.60 0.27 -5.58
CA TYR A 166 -18.53 0.98 -4.87
C TYR A 166 -17.12 0.51 -5.30
N PHE A 167 -16.96 -0.74 -5.71
CA PHE A 167 -15.70 -1.20 -6.30
C PHE A 167 -15.44 -0.55 -7.65
N GLU A 168 -16.45 -0.40 -8.50
CA GLU A 168 -16.34 0.33 -9.77
C GLU A 168 -15.98 1.80 -9.53
N LEU A 169 -16.69 2.48 -8.63
CA LEU A 169 -16.40 3.86 -8.24
C LEU A 169 -14.98 4.01 -7.72
N ALA A 170 -14.53 3.08 -6.87
CA ALA A 170 -13.17 3.10 -6.31
C ALA A 170 -12.10 2.83 -7.37
N ARG A 171 -12.37 1.97 -8.35
CA ARG A 171 -11.48 1.72 -9.49
C ARG A 171 -11.31 2.99 -10.31
N ASP A 172 -12.39 3.68 -10.63
CA ASP A 172 -12.34 4.97 -11.33
C ASP A 172 -11.59 6.03 -10.50
N ALA A 173 -11.86 6.10 -9.20
CA ALA A 173 -11.21 7.06 -8.31
C ALA A 173 -9.69 6.84 -8.21
N ILE A 174 -9.23 5.61 -8.17
CA ILE A 174 -7.80 5.26 -8.15
C ILE A 174 -7.20 5.42 -9.54
N GLY A 175 -7.90 4.96 -10.58
CA GLY A 175 -7.43 4.94 -11.96
C GLY A 175 -7.37 6.31 -12.59
N TYR A 176 -8.37 7.14 -12.32
CA TYR A 176 -8.48 8.51 -12.86
C TYR A 176 -8.28 9.56 -11.77
N ASP A 177 -9.34 9.83 -11.04
CA ASP A 177 -9.40 10.85 -9.98
C ASP A 177 -10.72 10.68 -9.22
N VAL A 178 -10.71 10.95 -7.91
CA VAL A 178 -11.92 10.85 -7.08
C VAL A 178 -13.02 11.80 -7.56
N LEU A 179 -12.67 13.03 -7.93
CA LEU A 179 -13.64 14.02 -8.39
C LEU A 179 -14.26 13.62 -9.72
N TYR A 180 -13.45 13.09 -10.64
CA TYR A 180 -13.93 12.52 -11.90
C TYR A 180 -14.90 11.34 -11.65
N ALA A 181 -14.52 10.40 -10.83
CA ALA A 181 -15.34 9.22 -10.53
C ALA A 181 -16.70 9.59 -9.92
N LEU A 182 -16.73 10.54 -8.99
CA LEU A 182 -17.96 11.05 -8.38
C LEU A 182 -18.85 11.76 -9.39
N ALA A 183 -18.27 12.56 -10.27
CA ALA A 183 -19.00 13.26 -11.31
C ALA A 183 -19.57 12.29 -12.38
N ASN A 184 -18.78 11.29 -12.78
CA ASN A 184 -19.21 10.23 -13.69
C ASN A 184 -20.38 9.43 -13.10
N ARG A 185 -20.31 9.05 -11.82
CA ARG A 185 -21.43 8.42 -11.10
C ARG A 185 -22.68 9.28 -11.11
N ALA A 186 -22.55 10.57 -10.80
CA ALA A 186 -23.66 11.51 -10.77
C ALA A 186 -24.31 11.71 -12.16
N ALA A 187 -23.56 11.53 -13.23
CA ALA A 187 -24.02 11.61 -14.62
C ALA A 187 -24.55 10.29 -15.20
N GLY A 188 -24.72 9.25 -14.36
CA GLY A 188 -25.19 7.93 -14.80
C GLY A 188 -24.21 7.24 -15.75
N GLY A 189 -22.90 7.46 -15.56
CA GLY A 189 -21.86 6.87 -16.39
C GLY A 189 -21.51 7.64 -17.68
N ASN A 190 -22.06 8.85 -17.86
CA ASN A 190 -21.73 9.71 -18.99
C ASN A 190 -21.08 11.05 -18.51
N PRO A 191 -19.75 11.15 -18.50
CA PRO A 191 -19.05 12.36 -18.05
C PRO A 191 -19.37 13.61 -18.86
N GLN A 192 -19.68 13.46 -20.15
CA GLN A 192 -20.05 14.58 -21.03
C GLN A 192 -21.42 15.14 -20.65
N ALA A 193 -22.35 14.28 -20.22
CA ALA A 193 -23.66 14.74 -19.73
C ALA A 193 -23.55 15.51 -18.41
N ALA A 194 -22.61 15.17 -17.55
CA ALA A 194 -22.35 15.89 -16.31
C ALA A 194 -21.82 17.31 -16.53
N ALA A 195 -21.18 17.57 -17.67
CA ALA A 195 -20.64 18.87 -18.03
C ALA A 195 -21.70 19.78 -18.71
N GLN A 196 -22.88 19.26 -19.06
CA GLN A 196 -23.92 20.06 -19.75
C GLN A 196 -24.72 20.91 -18.73
N PRO A 197 -25.01 22.19 -19.07
CA PRO A 197 -25.92 23.01 -18.27
C PRO A 197 -27.32 22.41 -18.26
N GLY A 198 -27.83 22.07 -17.09
CA GLY A 198 -29.22 21.58 -16.94
C GLY A 198 -29.36 20.12 -16.47
N ALA A 199 -28.28 19.34 -16.39
CA ALA A 199 -28.32 18.06 -15.73
C ALA A 199 -28.62 18.28 -14.22
N ALA A 200 -29.53 17.49 -13.64
CA ALA A 200 -29.86 17.53 -12.21
C ALA A 200 -28.73 16.93 -11.36
N VAL A 201 -27.50 17.39 -11.61
CA VAL A 201 -26.26 17.01 -10.93
C VAL A 201 -26.00 18.01 -9.83
N ASN A 202 -25.43 17.58 -8.73
CA ASN A 202 -24.94 18.46 -7.69
C ASN A 202 -24.15 19.62 -8.31
N THR A 203 -24.64 20.85 -8.15
CA THR A 203 -24.11 22.05 -8.81
C THR A 203 -22.62 22.30 -8.53
N GLY A 204 -22.11 21.79 -7.39
CA GLY A 204 -20.69 21.81 -7.05
C GLY A 204 -19.84 20.95 -7.98
N LEU A 205 -20.24 19.70 -8.21
CA LEU A 205 -19.52 18.76 -9.08
C LEU A 205 -19.55 19.22 -10.55
N SER A 206 -20.67 19.75 -11.04
CA SER A 206 -20.77 20.33 -12.39
C SER A 206 -19.81 21.51 -12.58
N LYS A 207 -19.63 22.36 -11.55
CA LYS A 207 -18.66 23.47 -11.58
C LYS A 207 -17.22 22.97 -11.60
N ILE A 208 -16.92 21.89 -10.88
CA ILE A 208 -15.60 21.26 -10.87
C ILE A 208 -15.25 20.75 -12.27
N LEU A 209 -16.17 20.01 -12.90
CA LEU A 209 -15.99 19.51 -14.27
C LEU A 209 -15.84 20.64 -15.29
N ALA A 210 -16.68 21.66 -15.21
CA ALA A 210 -16.63 22.79 -16.14
C ALA A 210 -15.32 23.63 -15.98
N ARG A 211 -14.70 23.66 -14.80
CA ARG A 211 -13.42 24.33 -14.54
C ARG A 211 -12.23 23.46 -14.88
N SER A 212 -12.38 22.15 -14.92
CA SER A 212 -11.30 21.22 -15.13
C SER A 212 -11.25 20.76 -16.57
N THR A 213 -10.68 21.60 -17.45
CA THR A 213 -10.19 21.17 -18.77
C THR A 213 -9.01 20.21 -18.69
N SER A 214 -8.54 19.93 -17.47
CA SER A 214 -7.32 19.18 -17.13
C SER A 214 -7.55 18.02 -16.16
N LEU A 215 -8.76 17.46 -16.06
CA LEU A 215 -8.88 16.14 -15.47
C LEU A 215 -7.98 15.19 -16.25
N PRO A 216 -7.12 14.43 -15.56
CA PRO A 216 -6.17 13.60 -16.27
C PRO A 216 -6.91 12.57 -17.11
N GLU A 217 -6.36 12.31 -18.29
CA GLU A 217 -6.62 11.11 -19.04
C GLU A 217 -6.54 9.88 -18.11
N PRO A 218 -7.29 8.81 -18.36
CA PRO A 218 -7.26 7.61 -17.55
C PRO A 218 -5.84 7.11 -17.32
N HIS A 219 -5.45 7.01 -16.07
CA HIS A 219 -4.14 6.53 -15.68
C HIS A 219 -4.09 5.04 -15.34
N TRP A 220 -5.25 4.42 -15.15
CA TRP A 220 -5.29 3.00 -14.99
C TRP A 220 -5.52 2.32 -16.34
N ARG A 221 -5.14 1.10 -16.38
CA ARG A 221 -5.16 0.29 -17.57
C ARG A 221 -5.69 -1.08 -17.23
N ASP A 222 -6.60 -1.54 -18.07
CA ASP A 222 -6.89 -2.94 -18.17
C ASP A 222 -5.93 -3.58 -19.18
N PRO A 223 -4.89 -4.30 -18.75
CA PRO A 223 -4.03 -5.03 -19.67
C PRO A 223 -4.76 -6.19 -20.35
N SER A 224 -5.95 -6.59 -19.88
CA SER A 224 -6.81 -7.57 -20.53
C SER A 224 -7.41 -7.06 -21.84
N SER A 225 -7.34 -5.73 -22.07
CA SER A 225 -7.65 -5.13 -23.36
C SER A 225 -6.60 -5.44 -24.45
N ALA A 226 -5.48 -6.08 -24.10
CA ALA A 226 -4.63 -6.72 -25.08
C ALA A 226 -5.37 -7.98 -25.58
N PRO A 227 -5.90 -8.00 -26.84
CA PRO A 227 -6.78 -9.04 -27.27
C PRO A 227 -6.09 -10.41 -27.20
N GLY A 228 -6.73 -11.36 -26.56
CA GLY A 228 -6.44 -12.78 -26.73
C GLY A 228 -5.50 -13.42 -25.69
N LEU A 229 -5.01 -12.72 -24.64
CA LEU A 229 -4.11 -13.35 -23.67
C LEU A 229 -4.76 -14.44 -22.80
N LYS A 230 -6.04 -14.31 -22.46
CA LYS A 230 -6.80 -15.38 -21.78
C LYS A 230 -7.01 -16.65 -22.65
N GLN A 231 -6.73 -16.55 -23.95
CA GLN A 231 -6.90 -17.64 -24.93
C GLN A 231 -5.57 -18.18 -25.44
N LEU A 232 -4.43 -17.74 -24.90
CA LEU A 232 -3.14 -18.22 -25.33
C LEU A 232 -2.95 -19.69 -24.94
N ASP A 233 -2.89 -20.55 -25.95
CA ASP A 233 -2.41 -21.91 -25.75
C ASP A 233 -0.94 -21.86 -25.31
N PRO A 234 -0.60 -22.32 -24.10
CA PRO A 234 0.78 -22.31 -23.61
C PRO A 234 1.78 -23.03 -24.53
N ALA A 235 1.32 -24.01 -25.31
CA ALA A 235 2.15 -24.76 -26.25
C ALA A 235 2.59 -23.94 -27.48
N GLN A 236 1.87 -22.83 -27.79
CA GLN A 236 2.15 -21.98 -28.95
C GLN A 236 3.20 -20.89 -28.66
N TYR A 237 3.64 -20.73 -27.39
CA TYR A 237 4.54 -19.65 -26.97
C TYR A 237 5.79 -20.16 -26.23
N PRO A 238 6.61 -21.02 -26.85
CA PRO A 238 7.85 -21.47 -26.23
C PRO A 238 8.85 -20.32 -26.00
N ASP A 239 8.84 -19.31 -26.89
CA ASP A 239 9.63 -18.09 -26.78
C ASP A 239 8.76 -16.92 -26.33
N LEU A 240 8.64 -16.74 -25.02
CA LEU A 240 7.78 -15.73 -24.40
C LEU A 240 8.35 -14.31 -24.42
N ALA A 241 9.51 -14.12 -25.01
CA ALA A 241 10.20 -12.83 -25.11
C ALA A 241 9.87 -12.14 -26.44
N ARG A 242 8.76 -11.38 -26.51
CA ARG A 242 8.52 -10.47 -27.64
C ARG A 242 8.74 -9.03 -27.22
N PRO A 243 9.72 -8.31 -27.80
CA PRO A 243 9.87 -6.88 -27.62
C PRO A 243 8.61 -6.14 -28.08
N GLY A 244 8.11 -5.20 -27.29
CA GLY A 244 7.08 -4.27 -27.72
C GLY A 244 5.67 -4.46 -27.15
N ASP A 245 5.34 -5.61 -26.57
CA ASP A 245 4.04 -5.82 -25.96
C ASP A 245 3.96 -5.22 -24.55
N LEU A 246 2.73 -4.94 -24.15
CA LEU A 246 2.39 -4.29 -22.88
C LEU A 246 2.62 -5.20 -21.68
N LEU A 247 2.39 -6.51 -21.84
CA LEU A 247 2.87 -7.51 -20.90
C LEU A 247 4.36 -7.69 -21.13
N ILE A 248 5.10 -7.47 -20.08
CA ILE A 248 6.51 -7.79 -20.02
C ILE A 248 6.70 -9.30 -19.99
N ASP A 249 7.89 -9.74 -20.36
CA ASP A 249 8.26 -11.15 -20.45
C ASP A 249 7.90 -11.92 -19.16
N ARG A 250 8.16 -11.33 -18.00
CA ARG A 250 7.83 -11.91 -16.69
C ARG A 250 6.34 -12.22 -16.52
N GLY A 251 5.48 -11.27 -16.83
CA GLY A 251 4.03 -11.45 -16.71
C GLY A 251 3.48 -12.50 -17.68
N ARG A 252 4.02 -12.57 -18.90
CA ARG A 252 3.65 -13.61 -19.88
C ARG A 252 4.06 -14.99 -19.42
N ILE A 253 5.32 -15.16 -19.02
CA ILE A 253 5.83 -16.41 -18.47
C ILE A 253 4.97 -16.85 -17.29
N PHE A 254 4.65 -15.92 -16.40
CA PHE A 254 3.80 -16.17 -15.26
C PHE A 254 2.43 -16.69 -15.69
N GLN A 255 1.70 -15.99 -16.57
CA GLN A 255 0.36 -16.39 -17.01
C GLN A 255 0.35 -17.74 -17.71
N VAL A 256 1.25 -17.96 -18.67
CA VAL A 256 1.33 -19.20 -19.42
C VAL A 256 1.61 -20.40 -18.52
N LEU A 257 2.46 -20.25 -17.53
CA LEU A 257 2.78 -21.35 -16.64
C LEU A 257 1.74 -21.54 -15.53
N MET A 258 1.15 -20.44 -15.04
CA MET A 258 0.06 -20.49 -14.06
C MET A 258 -1.22 -21.09 -14.65
N SER A 259 -1.51 -20.89 -15.93
CA SER A 259 -2.66 -21.51 -16.60
C SER A 259 -2.69 -23.04 -16.53
N ARG A 260 -1.55 -23.68 -16.26
CA ARG A 260 -1.43 -25.13 -16.02
C ARG A 260 -1.77 -25.54 -14.59
N LEU A 261 -1.86 -24.59 -13.68
CA LEU A 261 -2.08 -24.82 -12.25
C LEU A 261 -3.45 -24.37 -11.76
N THR A 262 -4.04 -23.36 -12.42
CA THR A 262 -5.37 -22.84 -12.13
C THR A 262 -6.00 -22.29 -13.41
N SER A 263 -7.33 -22.29 -13.49
CA SER A 263 -8.10 -21.62 -14.54
C SER A 263 -8.46 -20.16 -14.20
N ASP A 264 -8.20 -19.74 -12.95
CA ASP A 264 -8.46 -18.38 -12.49
C ASP A 264 -7.16 -17.56 -12.45
N TYR A 265 -6.77 -17.03 -13.59
CA TYR A 265 -5.56 -16.22 -13.76
C TYR A 265 -5.80 -15.12 -14.80
N GLY A 266 -5.00 -14.08 -14.76
CA GLY A 266 -5.12 -13.00 -15.72
C GLY A 266 -4.11 -11.87 -15.50
N THR A 267 -4.42 -10.76 -16.16
CA THR A 267 -3.71 -9.49 -15.96
C THR A 267 -4.39 -8.70 -14.84
N VAL A 268 -3.59 -7.90 -14.13
CA VAL A 268 -4.13 -6.96 -13.14
C VAL A 268 -4.44 -5.60 -13.78
N ASP A 269 -5.50 -4.96 -13.32
CA ASP A 269 -5.75 -3.55 -13.63
C ASP A 269 -4.73 -2.68 -12.89
N LEU A 270 -4.11 -1.75 -13.60
CA LEU A 270 -3.03 -0.91 -13.08
C LEU A 270 -3.37 0.57 -13.17
N ALA A 271 -3.25 1.28 -12.07
CA ALA A 271 -3.38 2.74 -12.01
C ALA A 271 -2.11 3.44 -12.55
N ILE A 272 -1.78 3.22 -13.81
CA ILE A 272 -0.63 3.80 -14.51
C ILE A 272 -1.01 4.28 -15.92
N GLY A 273 -0.40 5.37 -16.37
CA GLY A 273 -0.42 5.77 -17.77
C GLY A 273 0.58 4.94 -18.59
N ASP A 274 0.21 4.53 -19.79
CA ASP A 274 1.16 4.01 -20.76
C ASP A 274 1.03 4.70 -22.10
N LYS A 275 2.05 4.48 -22.96
CA LYS A 275 2.16 5.17 -24.24
C LYS A 275 0.99 4.85 -25.19
N ALA A 276 0.40 3.66 -25.09
CA ALA A 276 -0.71 3.25 -25.93
C ALA A 276 -2.03 3.91 -25.52
N THR A 277 -2.25 4.07 -24.21
CA THR A 277 -3.48 4.67 -23.67
C THR A 277 -3.46 6.19 -23.63
N VAL A 278 -2.29 6.81 -23.35
CA VAL A 278 -2.17 8.27 -23.24
C VAL A 278 -1.68 8.94 -24.51
N GLY A 279 -1.34 8.15 -25.54
CA GLY A 279 -0.87 8.64 -26.84
C GLY A 279 0.61 9.02 -26.86
N PRO A 280 1.20 9.14 -28.07
CA PRO A 280 2.63 9.39 -28.26
C PRO A 280 3.10 10.77 -27.79
N ALA A 281 2.19 11.73 -27.71
CA ALA A 281 2.47 13.10 -27.25
C ALA A 281 2.41 13.25 -25.73
N ALA A 282 1.87 12.25 -25.03
CA ALA A 282 1.80 12.29 -23.57
C ALA A 282 3.19 12.13 -22.95
N ARG A 283 3.41 12.89 -21.91
CA ARG A 283 4.70 12.91 -21.22
C ARG A 283 4.80 11.95 -20.04
N ASN A 284 3.67 11.50 -19.48
CA ASN A 284 3.60 10.71 -18.25
C ASN A 284 3.15 9.27 -18.53
N TYR A 285 3.96 8.49 -19.25
CA TYR A 285 3.71 7.08 -19.50
C TYR A 285 4.76 6.19 -18.83
N CYS A 286 4.43 4.90 -18.64
CA CYS A 286 5.32 3.94 -18.03
C CYS A 286 6.50 3.60 -18.95
N GLU A 287 7.71 3.89 -18.49
CA GLU A 287 8.97 3.56 -19.16
C GLU A 287 9.52 2.19 -18.74
N ARG A 288 8.75 1.41 -18.00
CA ARG A 288 9.05 0.01 -17.61
C ARG A 288 10.34 -0.16 -16.79
N GLN A 289 10.61 0.76 -15.90
CA GLN A 289 11.83 0.79 -15.07
C GLN A 289 11.76 -0.11 -13.82
N GLY A 290 10.67 -0.85 -13.56
CA GLY A 290 10.52 -1.69 -12.38
C GLY A 290 10.49 -0.95 -11.03
N ARG A 291 10.18 0.36 -11.01
CA ARG A 291 10.38 1.26 -9.86
C ARG A 291 9.11 1.66 -9.13
N CYS A 292 7.98 1.00 -9.38
CA CYS A 292 6.71 1.47 -8.81
C CYS A 292 6.77 1.65 -7.27
N ASN A 293 7.45 0.78 -6.57
CA ASN A 293 7.51 0.82 -5.11
C ASN A 293 8.54 1.81 -4.54
N VAL A 294 9.47 2.33 -5.36
CA VAL A 294 10.57 3.21 -4.90
C VAL A 294 10.60 4.58 -5.59
N GLY A 295 9.49 4.96 -6.21
CA GLY A 295 9.33 6.22 -6.91
C GLY A 295 9.39 6.06 -8.43
N CYS A 296 8.37 6.58 -9.10
CA CYS A 296 8.21 6.52 -10.54
C CYS A 296 8.85 7.76 -11.18
N LEU A 297 10.01 7.61 -11.84
CA LEU A 297 10.69 8.75 -12.47
C LEU A 297 9.86 9.39 -13.60
N PRO A 298 9.20 8.61 -14.49
CA PRO A 298 8.34 9.19 -15.51
C PRO A 298 7.05 9.83 -14.99
N GLY A 299 6.73 9.68 -13.72
CA GLY A 299 5.47 10.16 -13.16
C GLY A 299 4.22 9.45 -13.70
N ALA A 300 4.37 8.25 -14.27
CA ALA A 300 3.28 7.51 -14.91
C ALA A 300 2.22 6.97 -13.94
N ARG A 301 2.58 6.81 -12.67
CA ARG A 301 1.68 6.27 -11.66
C ARG A 301 0.62 7.30 -11.28
N ASN A 302 -0.62 6.85 -11.14
CA ASN A 302 -1.65 7.65 -10.52
C ASN A 302 -1.59 7.45 -8.99
N THR A 303 -1.17 8.51 -8.30
CA THR A 303 -0.95 8.50 -6.85
C THR A 303 -1.79 9.59 -6.20
N LEU A 304 -2.26 9.35 -4.98
CA LEU A 304 -3.21 10.23 -4.30
C LEU A 304 -2.63 11.61 -3.98
N ASN A 305 -1.30 11.74 -3.83
CA ASN A 305 -0.66 13.04 -3.69
C ASN A 305 -0.90 13.95 -4.92
N LYS A 306 -0.95 13.38 -6.13
CA LYS A 306 -1.24 14.15 -7.36
C LYS A 306 -2.68 14.66 -7.36
N GLN A 307 -3.63 13.82 -6.93
CA GLN A 307 -5.04 14.20 -6.80
C GLN A 307 -5.21 15.30 -5.76
N LEU A 308 -4.61 15.14 -4.57
CA LEU A 308 -4.63 16.15 -3.51
C LEU A 308 -3.95 17.45 -3.94
N MET A 309 -2.82 17.39 -4.66
CA MET A 309 -2.15 18.58 -5.18
C MET A 309 -3.08 19.38 -6.11
N ARG A 310 -3.74 18.72 -7.05
CA ARG A 310 -4.71 19.38 -7.96
C ARG A 310 -5.89 19.96 -7.20
N ALA A 311 -6.41 19.22 -6.24
CA ALA A 311 -7.55 19.67 -5.45
C ALA A 311 -7.25 20.95 -4.64
N ILE A 312 -6.05 21.03 -4.03
CA ILE A 312 -5.69 22.04 -3.04
C ILE A 312 -4.84 23.18 -3.63
N HIS A 313 -3.91 22.87 -4.51
CA HIS A 313 -2.92 23.82 -5.03
C HIS A 313 -3.08 24.13 -6.52
N GLY A 314 -3.83 23.32 -7.26
CA GLY A 314 -3.92 23.39 -8.73
C GLY A 314 -2.78 22.63 -9.40
N THR A 315 -2.44 23.02 -10.63
CA THR A 315 -1.36 22.40 -11.39
C THR A 315 -0.26 23.41 -11.70
N PHE A 316 0.95 22.92 -11.95
CA PHE A 316 2.07 23.76 -12.39
C PHE A 316 1.82 24.41 -13.76
N LYS A 317 0.88 23.89 -14.55
CA LYS A 317 0.46 24.47 -15.84
C LYS A 317 -0.45 25.70 -15.70
N GLY A 318 -0.83 26.04 -14.47
CA GLY A 318 -1.63 27.20 -14.17
C GLY A 318 -3.13 26.91 -13.94
N ASP A 319 -3.55 25.63 -13.97
CA ASP A 319 -4.91 25.30 -13.60
C ASP A 319 -5.16 25.68 -12.13
N PRO A 320 -6.29 26.34 -11.82
CA PRO A 320 -6.59 26.74 -10.47
C PRO A 320 -6.91 25.52 -9.59
N PRO A 321 -6.74 25.65 -8.25
CA PRO A 321 -7.14 24.59 -7.33
C PRO A 321 -8.65 24.35 -7.41
N LEU A 322 -9.06 23.10 -7.28
CA LEU A 322 -10.46 22.71 -7.43
C LEU A 322 -11.25 22.88 -6.12
N LEU A 323 -10.62 22.67 -4.97
CA LEU A 323 -11.26 22.59 -3.65
C LEU A 323 -10.54 23.40 -2.56
N ALA A 324 -9.69 24.37 -2.91
CA ALA A 324 -8.91 25.13 -1.93
C ALA A 324 -9.77 26.00 -0.98
N ASP A 325 -10.99 26.30 -1.36
CA ASP A 325 -11.99 27.00 -0.55
C ASP A 325 -12.58 26.13 0.58
N VAL A 326 -12.51 24.79 0.43
CA VAL A 326 -13.11 23.84 1.39
C VAL A 326 -12.05 22.95 2.04
N LEU A 327 -11.05 22.49 1.29
CA LEU A 327 -10.08 21.49 1.74
C LEU A 327 -8.69 22.11 1.98
N GLN A 328 -8.20 21.93 3.19
CA GLN A 328 -6.81 22.24 3.56
C GLN A 328 -6.08 20.97 3.96
N LEU A 329 -4.79 20.88 3.64
CA LEU A 329 -3.92 19.78 4.06
C LEU A 329 -2.71 20.35 4.81
N LEU A 330 -2.48 19.84 6.01
CA LEU A 330 -1.34 20.18 6.85
C LEU A 330 -0.38 18.97 6.92
N PRO A 331 0.74 19.00 6.20
CA PRO A 331 1.77 17.96 6.28
C PRO A 331 2.60 18.10 7.56
N LEU A 332 3.36 17.06 7.92
CA LEU A 332 4.18 16.98 9.12
C LEU A 332 3.40 17.14 10.44
N ALA A 333 2.10 16.84 10.41
CA ALA A 333 1.17 16.91 11.54
C ALA A 333 0.85 15.49 12.04
N GLU A 334 1.45 15.08 13.16
CA GLU A 334 1.26 13.77 13.77
C GLU A 334 0.23 13.86 14.89
N VAL A 335 -0.95 13.24 14.68
CA VAL A 335 -2.02 13.24 15.68
C VAL A 335 -1.70 12.32 16.83
N GLU A 336 -1.90 12.82 18.06
CA GLU A 336 -1.62 12.09 19.29
C GLU A 336 -2.87 11.69 20.06
N LEU A 337 -3.93 12.50 20.01
CA LEU A 337 -5.12 12.25 20.83
C LEU A 337 -6.37 12.90 20.22
N ILE A 338 -7.52 12.25 20.42
CA ILE A 338 -8.84 12.76 20.06
C ILE A 338 -9.67 12.78 21.34
N ARG A 339 -10.32 13.91 21.62
CA ARG A 339 -11.19 14.09 22.81
C ARG A 339 -12.53 14.66 22.40
N PRO A 340 -13.66 14.08 22.82
CA PRO A 340 -14.96 14.71 22.65
C PRO A 340 -15.04 15.98 23.50
N LEU A 341 -15.73 16.99 22.99
CA LEU A 341 -15.98 18.23 23.70
C LEU A 341 -17.37 18.24 24.34
N PRO A 342 -17.55 18.85 25.54
CA PRO A 342 -18.85 18.92 26.19
C PRO A 342 -19.95 19.59 25.35
N GLN A 343 -19.58 20.59 24.54
CA GLN A 343 -20.46 21.30 23.62
C GLN A 343 -20.68 20.59 22.27
N GLY A 344 -20.22 19.39 22.12
CA GLY A 344 -20.24 18.64 20.86
C GLY A 344 -19.00 18.86 19.99
N GLY A 345 -18.74 17.88 19.11
CA GLY A 345 -17.52 17.84 18.31
C GLY A 345 -16.32 17.31 19.10
N TYR A 346 -15.13 17.52 18.55
CA TYR A 346 -13.88 16.92 19.02
C TYR A 346 -12.74 17.91 19.00
N GLN A 347 -11.85 17.80 19.98
CA GLN A 347 -10.52 18.36 19.93
C GLN A 347 -9.53 17.28 19.48
N VAL A 348 -8.70 17.63 18.51
CA VAL A 348 -7.63 16.80 17.96
C VAL A 348 -6.29 17.42 18.33
N ASP A 349 -5.54 16.75 19.19
CA ASP A 349 -4.20 17.17 19.57
C ASP A 349 -3.18 16.54 18.62
N TYR A 350 -2.25 17.33 18.10
CA TYR A 350 -1.23 16.87 17.19
C TYR A 350 0.12 17.57 17.41
N ILE A 351 1.18 16.96 16.93
CA ILE A 351 2.53 17.52 16.92
C ILE A 351 2.83 18.02 15.52
N GLN A 352 3.03 19.32 15.38
CA GLN A 352 3.54 19.93 14.16
C GLN A 352 5.05 19.88 14.15
N ARG A 353 5.65 19.38 13.07
CA ARG A 353 7.11 19.30 12.91
C ARG A 353 7.60 20.24 11.83
N ASP A 354 8.83 20.73 11.98
CA ASP A 354 9.52 21.50 10.96
C ASP A 354 10.30 20.57 10.02
N GLN A 355 10.27 20.81 8.71
CA GLN A 355 10.97 19.97 7.73
C GLN A 355 12.50 20.07 7.87
N ALA A 356 13.02 21.29 8.07
CA ALA A 356 14.45 21.53 8.17
C ALA A 356 15.02 21.07 9.53
N ARG A 357 14.16 21.05 10.56
CA ARG A 357 14.49 20.66 11.93
C ARG A 357 13.45 19.69 12.48
N PRO A 358 13.41 18.43 11.97
CA PRO A 358 12.34 17.47 12.30
C PRO A 358 12.25 17.11 13.79
N TRP A 359 13.32 17.39 14.54
CA TRP A 359 13.35 17.23 16.01
C TRP A 359 12.61 18.33 16.77
N LEU A 360 12.31 19.46 16.13
CA LEU A 360 11.47 20.49 16.74
C LEU A 360 10.00 20.08 16.59
N ALA A 361 9.40 19.80 17.72
CA ALA A 361 8.01 19.36 17.83
C ALA A 361 7.22 20.44 18.56
N GLN A 362 6.18 20.96 17.92
CA GLN A 362 5.27 21.96 18.49
C GLN A 362 3.91 21.32 18.73
N PRO A 363 3.47 21.15 19.99
CA PRO A 363 2.12 20.71 20.29
C PRO A 363 1.10 21.73 19.77
N GLN A 364 0.09 21.25 19.07
CA GLN A 364 -1.01 22.00 18.49
C GLN A 364 -2.34 21.31 18.77
N ALA A 365 -3.42 22.02 18.61
CA ALA A 365 -4.77 21.47 18.67
C ALA A 365 -5.66 22.12 17.60
N ALA A 366 -6.60 21.33 17.08
CA ALA A 366 -7.67 21.80 16.21
C ALA A 366 -9.00 21.22 16.68
N ILE A 367 -10.09 21.92 16.41
CA ILE A 367 -11.45 21.54 16.80
C ILE A 367 -12.25 21.22 15.55
N ALA A 368 -13.07 20.16 15.60
CA ALA A 368 -13.98 19.84 14.50
C ALA A 368 -15.31 19.29 15.01
N ASP A 369 -16.35 19.46 14.20
CA ASP A 369 -17.64 18.82 14.45
C ASP A 369 -17.56 17.31 14.22
N ARG A 370 -16.75 16.88 13.23
CA ARG A 370 -16.52 15.48 12.88
C ARG A 370 -15.05 15.18 12.72
N VAL A 371 -14.66 13.95 13.07
CA VAL A 371 -13.29 13.45 12.91
C VAL A 371 -13.32 12.11 12.18
N ILE A 372 -12.51 12.01 11.12
CA ILE A 372 -12.34 10.81 10.32
C ILE A 372 -10.91 10.31 10.51
N VAL A 373 -10.77 9.12 11.07
CA VAL A 373 -9.47 8.50 11.33
C VAL A 373 -9.13 7.56 10.18
N ALA A 374 -8.05 7.86 9.46
CA ALA A 374 -7.59 7.13 8.30
C ALA A 374 -6.04 7.08 8.22
N ALA A 375 -5.40 6.86 9.39
CA ALA A 375 -3.94 6.82 9.53
C ALA A 375 -3.31 5.46 9.14
N GLY A 376 -4.07 4.59 8.47
CA GLY A 376 -3.72 3.23 8.10
C GLY A 376 -3.84 2.25 9.27
N CYS A 377 -3.92 0.93 8.98
CA CYS A 377 -4.15 -0.12 9.98
C CYS A 377 -3.36 0.10 11.28
N VAL A 378 -2.04 0.27 11.17
CA VAL A 378 -1.16 0.42 12.35
C VAL A 378 -1.36 1.77 13.04
N GLY A 379 -1.41 2.87 12.26
CA GLY A 379 -1.52 4.22 12.83
C GLY A 379 -2.87 4.49 13.49
N THR A 380 -3.94 4.08 12.82
CA THR A 380 -5.32 4.19 13.35
C THR A 380 -5.47 3.36 14.62
N THR A 381 -5.03 2.10 14.60
CA THR A 381 -5.14 1.23 15.78
C THR A 381 -4.31 1.78 16.95
N GLU A 382 -3.10 2.27 16.71
CA GLU A 382 -2.26 2.88 17.73
C GLU A 382 -2.93 4.11 18.35
N LEU A 383 -3.49 5.00 17.52
CA LEU A 383 -4.20 6.20 17.97
C LEU A 383 -5.43 5.83 18.83
N MET A 384 -6.24 4.86 18.39
CA MET A 384 -7.41 4.41 19.13
C MET A 384 -7.03 3.75 20.47
N LEU A 385 -6.00 2.90 20.48
CA LEU A 385 -5.47 2.32 21.72
C LEU A 385 -4.97 3.41 22.69
N ARG A 386 -4.33 4.45 22.18
CA ARG A 386 -3.84 5.59 22.97
C ARG A 386 -5.00 6.41 23.54
N CYS A 387 -6.02 6.71 22.74
CA CYS A 387 -7.24 7.40 23.21
C CYS A 387 -7.95 6.60 24.30
N LYS A 388 -8.07 5.28 24.14
CA LYS A 388 -8.63 4.38 25.16
C LYS A 388 -7.81 4.36 26.46
N ALA A 389 -6.49 4.19 26.33
CA ALA A 389 -5.60 4.09 27.49
C ALA A 389 -5.53 5.37 28.32
N ARG A 390 -5.72 6.53 27.68
CA ARG A 390 -5.77 7.84 28.36
C ARG A 390 -7.18 8.22 28.84
N GLY A 391 -8.18 7.37 28.66
CA GLY A 391 -9.58 7.63 29.05
C GLY A 391 -10.23 8.75 28.24
N ALA A 392 -9.67 9.13 27.09
CA ALA A 392 -10.22 10.17 26.23
C ALA A 392 -11.47 9.71 25.47
N LEU A 393 -11.54 8.42 25.13
CA LEU A 393 -12.68 7.79 24.48
C LEU A 393 -13.00 6.45 25.20
N ASN A 394 -14.28 6.20 25.43
CA ASN A 394 -14.78 4.94 26.01
C ASN A 394 -15.02 3.91 24.89
N LEU A 395 -13.92 3.43 24.30
CA LEU A 395 -13.95 2.56 23.15
C LEU A 395 -14.20 1.10 23.51
N SER A 396 -14.67 0.35 22.52
CA SER A 396 -14.80 -1.10 22.54
C SER A 396 -13.54 -1.80 23.07
N ASP A 397 -13.72 -2.96 23.71
CA ASP A 397 -12.60 -3.83 24.10
C ASP A 397 -11.97 -4.54 22.90
N GLN A 398 -12.63 -4.51 21.75
CA GLN A 398 -12.14 -5.05 20.49
C GLN A 398 -11.05 -4.17 19.82
N VAL A 399 -10.76 -2.96 20.35
CA VAL A 399 -9.64 -2.16 19.82
C VAL A 399 -8.34 -2.96 19.94
N GLY A 400 -7.68 -3.13 18.81
CA GLY A 400 -6.47 -3.92 18.66
C GLY A 400 -6.69 -5.34 18.15
N TYR A 401 -7.90 -5.88 18.19
CA TYR A 401 -8.20 -7.24 17.72
C TYR A 401 -8.40 -7.32 16.21
N GLY A 402 -8.32 -8.54 15.68
CA GLY A 402 -8.60 -8.83 14.27
C GLY A 402 -7.47 -8.42 13.32
N PHE A 403 -6.25 -8.21 13.82
CA PHE A 403 -5.11 -7.98 12.95
C PHE A 403 -4.86 -9.18 12.04
N SER A 404 -4.74 -8.89 10.75
CA SER A 404 -4.40 -9.84 9.70
C SER A 404 -3.10 -9.41 9.01
N THR A 405 -2.29 -10.40 8.66
CA THR A 405 -1.12 -10.22 7.78
C THR A 405 -1.52 -10.20 6.32
N ASN A 406 -2.80 -10.40 6.01
CA ASN A 406 -3.31 -10.66 4.66
C ASN A 406 -2.59 -11.82 3.94
N GLY A 407 -1.93 -12.70 4.70
CA GLY A 407 -1.12 -13.79 4.14
C GLY A 407 0.07 -13.34 3.30
N ASP A 408 0.53 -12.09 3.46
CA ASP A 408 1.62 -11.52 2.65
C ASP A 408 2.84 -12.42 2.65
N TYR A 409 3.33 -12.73 1.44
CA TYR A 409 4.45 -13.61 1.20
C TYR A 409 5.29 -13.10 0.03
N LEU A 410 6.60 -13.04 0.19
CA LEU A 410 7.54 -12.63 -0.86
C LEU A 410 8.53 -13.76 -1.11
N ALA A 411 8.64 -14.24 -2.36
CA ALA A 411 9.50 -15.36 -2.68
C ALA A 411 10.26 -15.15 -3.99
N PHE A 412 11.44 -15.74 -4.05
CA PHE A 412 12.35 -15.67 -5.19
C PHE A 412 12.79 -17.07 -5.64
N LEU A 413 12.82 -17.27 -6.95
CA LEU A 413 13.39 -18.45 -7.59
C LEU A 413 14.51 -18.00 -8.53
N THR A 414 15.70 -18.60 -8.43
CA THR A 414 16.83 -18.33 -9.32
C THR A 414 17.05 -19.47 -10.30
N GLY A 415 17.68 -19.18 -11.45
CA GLY A 415 18.01 -20.17 -12.46
C GLY A 415 16.78 -20.73 -13.16
N THR A 416 15.85 -19.84 -13.50
CA THR A 416 14.75 -20.19 -14.40
C THR A 416 15.30 -20.49 -15.80
N ARG A 417 14.63 -21.37 -16.53
CA ARG A 417 14.95 -21.64 -17.95
C ARG A 417 14.44 -20.58 -18.91
N TYR A 418 13.74 -19.59 -18.40
CA TYR A 418 13.17 -18.47 -19.15
C TYR A 418 13.89 -17.17 -18.81
N HIS A 419 13.92 -16.25 -19.77
CA HIS A 419 14.39 -14.88 -19.55
C HIS A 419 13.28 -14.04 -18.93
N VAL A 420 13.30 -13.90 -17.60
CA VAL A 420 12.22 -13.29 -16.83
C VAL A 420 12.33 -11.76 -16.75
N ASN A 421 13.54 -11.22 -16.78
CA ASN A 421 13.81 -9.77 -16.64
C ASN A 421 13.17 -9.13 -15.38
N LEU A 422 13.67 -9.53 -14.22
CA LEU A 422 13.13 -9.12 -12.92
C LEU A 422 13.05 -7.59 -12.72
N ASN A 423 13.95 -6.82 -13.33
CA ASN A 423 14.07 -5.35 -13.20
C ASN A 423 13.32 -4.58 -14.27
N ARG A 424 12.46 -5.20 -15.06
CA ARG A 424 11.73 -4.54 -16.14
C ARG A 424 10.22 -4.50 -15.86
N GLY A 425 9.55 -3.48 -16.37
CA GLY A 425 8.12 -3.32 -16.46
C GLY A 425 7.48 -2.61 -15.29
N PRO A 426 6.16 -2.53 -15.26
CA PRO A 426 5.46 -2.37 -14.00
C PRO A 426 5.87 -3.51 -13.06
N VAL A 427 5.89 -3.25 -11.75
CA VAL A 427 6.37 -4.25 -10.80
C VAL A 427 5.46 -5.46 -10.71
N THR A 428 4.17 -5.32 -11.01
CA THR A 428 3.20 -6.41 -11.08
C THR A 428 2.32 -6.23 -12.30
N THR A 429 2.05 -7.31 -13.03
CA THR A 429 1.25 -7.29 -14.25
C THR A 429 0.21 -8.39 -14.31
N SER A 430 0.40 -9.45 -13.52
CA SER A 430 -0.41 -10.66 -13.62
C SER A 430 -0.70 -11.25 -12.25
N PHE A 431 -1.83 -11.95 -12.16
CA PHE A 431 -2.26 -12.69 -10.98
C PHE A 431 -2.70 -14.10 -11.31
N ALA A 432 -2.72 -14.95 -10.31
CA ALA A 432 -3.37 -16.26 -10.33
C ALA A 432 -4.02 -16.52 -8.98
N HIS A 433 -5.31 -16.82 -8.99
CA HIS A 433 -6.09 -17.19 -7.81
C HIS A 433 -6.15 -18.70 -7.65
N PHE A 434 -6.11 -19.15 -6.42
CA PHE A 434 -6.23 -20.55 -6.05
C PHE A 434 -7.31 -20.73 -4.99
N ASN A 435 -8.01 -21.86 -5.10
CA ASN A 435 -9.14 -22.19 -4.21
C ASN A 435 -10.34 -21.23 -4.32
N THR A 436 -10.55 -20.66 -5.52
CA THR A 436 -11.81 -20.05 -5.93
C THR A 436 -12.68 -21.06 -6.67
N PRO A 437 -14.00 -20.85 -6.81
CA PRO A 437 -14.84 -21.70 -7.64
C PRO A 437 -14.32 -21.82 -9.10
N GLU A 438 -13.75 -20.74 -9.62
CA GLU A 438 -13.19 -20.63 -10.97
C GLU A 438 -11.85 -21.34 -11.12
N SER A 439 -11.12 -21.59 -10.02
CA SER A 439 -9.78 -22.22 -10.07
C SER A 439 -9.81 -23.73 -10.35
N GLY A 440 -10.98 -24.37 -10.25
CA GLY A 440 -11.18 -25.78 -10.56
C GLY A 440 -11.97 -26.57 -9.50
N PRO A 441 -12.28 -27.84 -9.76
CA PRO A 441 -13.04 -28.68 -8.85
C PRO A 441 -12.28 -28.97 -7.56
N GLY A 442 -13.00 -29.01 -6.42
CA GLY A 442 -12.43 -29.27 -5.10
C GLY A 442 -11.78 -28.07 -4.42
N ALA A 443 -12.06 -26.87 -4.92
CA ALA A 443 -11.61 -25.63 -4.27
C ALA A 443 -12.10 -25.53 -2.83
N ASP A 444 -11.20 -25.14 -1.92
CA ASP A 444 -11.49 -24.87 -0.52
C ASP A 444 -11.34 -23.37 -0.25
N PRO A 445 -12.44 -22.61 -0.11
CA PRO A 445 -12.39 -21.17 0.12
C PRO A 445 -11.61 -20.75 1.36
N SER A 446 -11.43 -21.65 2.34
CA SER A 446 -10.61 -21.36 3.52
C SER A 446 -9.11 -21.28 3.22
N ARG A 447 -8.68 -21.80 2.07
CA ARG A 447 -7.30 -21.81 1.57
C ARG A 447 -7.08 -20.82 0.42
N PHE A 448 -8.03 -19.93 0.19
CA PHE A 448 -7.91 -18.94 -0.87
C PHE A 448 -6.61 -18.15 -0.74
N HIS A 449 -5.89 -18.07 -1.85
CA HIS A 449 -4.71 -17.21 -1.99
C HIS A 449 -4.51 -16.79 -3.45
N THR A 450 -3.83 -15.65 -3.59
CA THR A 450 -3.43 -15.06 -4.86
C THR A 450 -1.91 -15.08 -4.95
N ILE A 451 -1.38 -15.42 -6.10
CA ILE A 451 0.03 -15.23 -6.43
C ILE A 451 0.11 -14.19 -7.55
N GLU A 452 1.05 -13.26 -7.44
CA GLU A 452 1.30 -12.21 -8.41
C GLU A 452 2.77 -12.25 -8.85
N ASP A 453 3.03 -11.92 -10.13
CA ASP A 453 4.39 -11.65 -10.58
C ASP A 453 4.91 -10.36 -9.95
N GLN A 454 6.17 -10.33 -9.55
CA GLN A 454 6.76 -9.16 -8.92
C GLN A 454 8.07 -8.78 -9.57
N GLY A 455 8.18 -7.53 -10.02
CA GLY A 455 9.43 -6.90 -10.42
C GLY A 455 10.04 -6.10 -9.29
N ILE A 456 11.33 -5.87 -9.37
CA ILE A 456 12.07 -5.04 -8.41
C ILE A 456 12.99 -4.08 -9.16
N PRO A 457 13.28 -2.88 -8.62
CA PRO A 457 14.18 -1.94 -9.24
C PRO A 457 15.61 -2.49 -9.32
N ARG A 458 16.36 -2.05 -10.31
CA ARG A 458 17.70 -2.55 -10.67
C ARG A 458 18.65 -2.63 -9.47
N ALA A 459 18.73 -1.59 -8.66
CA ALA A 459 19.61 -1.57 -7.47
C ALA A 459 19.25 -2.65 -6.44
N LEU A 460 17.95 -2.90 -6.21
CA LEU A 460 17.49 -3.97 -5.32
C LEU A 460 17.63 -5.34 -5.97
N ALA A 461 17.46 -5.46 -7.29
CA ALA A 461 17.63 -6.69 -8.04
C ALA A 461 19.07 -7.24 -7.93
N SER A 462 20.06 -6.36 -8.03
CA SER A 462 21.46 -6.69 -7.82
C SER A 462 21.72 -7.26 -6.42
N LEU A 463 21.18 -6.61 -5.37
CA LEU A 463 21.30 -7.08 -3.99
C LEU A 463 20.64 -8.45 -3.80
N VAL A 464 19.43 -8.63 -4.32
CA VAL A 464 18.67 -9.88 -4.25
C VAL A 464 19.32 -10.96 -5.08
N GLY A 465 19.79 -10.65 -6.29
CA GLY A 465 20.52 -11.57 -7.19
C GLY A 465 21.79 -12.15 -6.57
N SER A 466 22.38 -11.47 -5.60
CA SER A 466 23.51 -11.96 -4.82
C SER A 466 23.09 -12.72 -3.57
N ALA A 467 22.05 -12.27 -2.87
CA ALA A 467 21.64 -12.83 -1.60
C ALA A 467 20.83 -14.14 -1.74
N VAL A 468 19.94 -14.22 -2.73
CA VAL A 468 19.03 -15.37 -2.88
C VAL A 468 19.75 -16.66 -3.28
N PRO A 469 20.65 -16.71 -4.28
CA PRO A 469 21.43 -17.92 -4.58
C PRO A 469 22.19 -18.45 -3.38
N PHE A 470 22.67 -17.53 -2.56
CA PHE A 470 23.36 -17.80 -1.33
C PHE A 470 22.46 -18.45 -0.27
N MET A 471 21.26 -17.89 -0.02
CA MET A 471 20.30 -18.49 0.89
C MET A 471 19.84 -19.87 0.41
N GLN A 472 19.66 -20.07 -0.88
CA GLN A 472 19.33 -21.36 -1.49
C GLN A 472 20.46 -22.39 -1.28
N ALA A 473 21.71 -21.99 -1.43
CA ALA A 473 22.86 -22.87 -1.17
C ALA A 473 22.94 -23.29 0.31
N LEU A 474 22.59 -22.38 1.24
CA LEU A 474 22.53 -22.69 2.66
C LEU A 474 21.38 -23.62 3.03
N SER A 475 20.20 -23.45 2.42
CA SER A 475 19.04 -24.31 2.69
C SER A 475 19.22 -25.73 2.20
N ARG A 476 20.02 -25.95 1.14
CA ARG A 476 20.34 -27.27 0.57
C ARG A 476 21.36 -28.08 1.38
N GLY A 477 22.13 -27.42 2.25
CA GLY A 477 23.14 -28.10 3.09
C GLY A 477 22.51 -29.03 4.11
N ARG A 478 22.38 -30.33 3.83
CA ARG A 478 21.82 -31.34 4.74
C ARG A 478 22.74 -31.70 5.92
N HIS A 479 24.06 -31.37 5.87
CA HIS A 479 25.04 -31.66 6.92
C HIS A 479 25.55 -30.40 7.59
N MET A 480 25.63 -30.40 8.94
CA MET A 480 26.05 -29.27 9.75
C MET A 480 27.48 -28.78 9.44
N SER A 481 28.40 -29.70 9.07
CA SER A 481 29.76 -29.38 8.64
C SER A 481 29.79 -28.58 7.33
N ASN A 482 28.92 -28.93 6.35
CA ASN A 482 28.78 -28.15 5.13
C ASN A 482 28.15 -26.78 5.37
N ARG A 483 27.26 -26.65 6.34
CA ARG A 483 26.64 -25.36 6.73
C ARG A 483 27.68 -24.41 7.34
N ILE A 484 28.56 -24.90 8.19
CA ILE A 484 29.63 -24.09 8.80
C ILE A 484 30.64 -23.67 7.74
N PHE A 485 31.07 -24.61 6.86
CA PHE A 485 31.98 -24.28 5.79
C PHE A 485 31.37 -23.30 4.78
N THR A 486 30.13 -23.51 4.43
CA THR A 486 29.38 -22.58 3.59
C THR A 486 29.23 -21.22 4.28
N ALA A 487 28.89 -21.16 5.57
CA ALA A 487 28.80 -19.91 6.33
C ALA A 487 30.13 -19.16 6.37
N LEU A 488 31.25 -19.86 6.59
CA LEU A 488 32.60 -19.27 6.57
C LEU A 488 33.01 -18.78 5.17
N THR A 489 32.70 -19.56 4.13
CA THR A 489 32.94 -19.16 2.73
C THR A 489 32.16 -17.90 2.37
N ILE A 490 31.01 -17.71 2.94
CA ILE A 490 30.15 -16.57 2.78
C ILE A 490 30.63 -15.35 3.51
N VAL A 491 30.96 -15.48 4.79
CA VAL A 491 31.55 -14.37 5.52
C VAL A 491 32.80 -13.90 4.76
N ARG A 492 33.60 -14.80 4.25
CA ARG A 492 34.76 -14.49 3.42
C ARG A 492 34.41 -13.86 2.08
N TYR A 493 33.38 -14.36 1.40
CA TYR A 493 32.89 -13.81 0.12
C TYR A 493 32.19 -12.46 0.31
N SER A 494 31.33 -12.34 1.31
CA SER A 494 30.67 -11.07 1.65
C SER A 494 31.67 -10.02 2.14
N TRP A 495 32.68 -10.43 2.93
CA TRP A 495 33.77 -9.56 3.36
C TRP A 495 34.63 -9.14 2.18
N GLY A 496 34.99 -10.05 1.28
CA GLY A 496 35.71 -9.76 0.04
C GLY A 496 34.92 -8.82 -0.87
N ARG A 497 33.60 -8.95 -0.93
CA ARG A 497 32.73 -8.01 -1.67
C ARG A 497 32.58 -6.68 -0.97
N ILE A 498 32.37 -6.63 0.33
CA ILE A 498 32.31 -5.39 1.11
C ILE A 498 33.64 -4.62 1.00
N THR A 499 34.76 -5.30 1.12
CA THR A 499 36.09 -4.69 0.95
C THR A 499 36.39 -4.34 -0.51
N GLY A 500 35.91 -5.13 -1.48
CA GLY A 500 35.92 -4.82 -2.90
C GLY A 500 35.04 -3.61 -3.23
N TYR A 501 33.85 -3.53 -2.65
CA TYR A 501 32.95 -2.37 -2.77
C TYR A 501 33.57 -1.11 -2.12
N ILE A 502 34.15 -1.23 -0.94
CA ILE A 502 34.86 -0.10 -0.28
C ILE A 502 36.08 0.32 -1.13
N GLY A 503 36.83 -0.65 -1.68
CA GLY A 503 37.94 -0.39 -2.59
C GLY A 503 37.51 0.23 -3.94
N ALA A 504 36.34 -0.11 -4.46
CA ALA A 504 35.77 0.48 -5.67
C ALA A 504 35.17 1.86 -5.40
N LEU A 505 34.60 2.08 -4.21
CA LEU A 505 34.19 3.41 -3.71
C LEU A 505 35.35 4.40 -3.70
N LEU A 506 36.55 3.90 -3.43
CA LEU A 506 37.76 4.72 -3.35
C LEU A 506 38.49 4.89 -4.70
N ARG A 507 38.17 4.08 -5.74
CA ARG A 507 39.02 4.00 -6.95
C ARG A 507 38.43 4.40 -8.30
N ASN A 508 37.16 4.55 -8.53
CA ASN A 508 36.61 5.18 -9.77
C ASN A 508 35.16 4.76 -10.13
N ALA A 509 34.44 5.72 -10.76
CA ALA A 509 33.02 5.57 -11.15
C ALA A 509 32.79 4.61 -12.36
N SER A 510 33.76 4.40 -13.24
CA SER A 510 33.64 3.54 -14.44
C SER A 510 33.62 2.05 -14.13
N VAL A 511 34.36 1.59 -13.13
CA VAL A 511 34.33 0.19 -12.66
C VAL A 511 32.98 -0.20 -12.07
N ARG A 512 32.20 0.78 -11.59
CA ARG A 512 30.86 0.57 -11.05
C ARG A 512 29.85 0.16 -12.13
N GLN A 513 29.96 0.70 -13.32
CA GLN A 513 29.00 0.47 -14.41
C GLN A 513 29.15 -0.92 -15.00
N GLU A 514 30.37 -1.44 -15.14
CA GLU A 514 30.64 -2.81 -15.61
C GLU A 514 30.25 -3.88 -14.59
N GLN A 515 30.42 -3.65 -13.28
CA GLN A 515 29.98 -4.58 -12.24
C GLN A 515 28.46 -4.71 -12.18
N PHE A 516 27.73 -3.62 -12.38
CA PHE A 516 26.26 -3.66 -12.44
C PHE A 516 25.74 -4.35 -13.71
N ALA A 517 26.42 -4.20 -14.84
CA ALA A 517 26.04 -4.88 -16.08
C ALA A 517 26.17 -6.42 -15.96
N SER A 518 27.21 -6.93 -15.30
CA SER A 518 27.38 -8.38 -15.05
C SER A 518 26.36 -8.95 -14.05
N GLU A 519 25.74 -8.10 -13.22
CA GLU A 519 24.71 -8.50 -12.25
C GLU A 519 23.31 -8.52 -12.89
N ASP A 520 23.07 -7.76 -13.97
CA ASP A 520 21.83 -7.83 -14.74
C ASP A 520 21.64 -9.23 -15.35
N GLU A 521 22.70 -9.92 -15.77
CA GLU A 521 22.64 -11.30 -16.26
C GLU A 521 22.08 -12.28 -15.21
N LYS A 522 22.34 -12.07 -13.93
CA LYS A 522 21.85 -12.92 -12.85
C LYS A 522 20.36 -12.72 -12.56
N THR A 523 19.84 -11.53 -12.84
CA THR A 523 18.43 -11.19 -12.62
C THR A 523 17.54 -11.55 -13.79
N VAL A 524 18.13 -11.78 -14.96
CA VAL A 524 17.41 -12.22 -16.17
C VAL A 524 16.75 -13.59 -15.98
N SER A 525 17.40 -14.51 -15.26
CA SER A 525 16.89 -15.86 -14.96
C SER A 525 16.35 -15.99 -13.52
N MET A 526 15.73 -14.93 -13.01
CA MET A 526 15.14 -14.90 -11.66
C MET A 526 13.67 -14.52 -11.71
N MET A 527 12.81 -15.31 -11.07
CA MET A 527 11.39 -15.00 -10.83
C MET A 527 11.21 -14.54 -9.39
N CYS A 528 10.49 -13.44 -9.22
CA CYS A 528 9.97 -13.00 -7.93
C CYS A 528 8.44 -13.06 -7.95
N CYS A 529 7.86 -13.59 -6.89
CA CYS A 529 6.42 -13.61 -6.67
C CYS A 529 6.08 -12.96 -5.33
N VAL A 530 4.98 -12.22 -5.33
CA VAL A 530 4.28 -11.82 -4.12
C VAL A 530 3.02 -12.67 -4.02
N ALA A 531 2.69 -13.12 -2.83
CA ALA A 531 1.42 -13.78 -2.60
C ALA A 531 0.69 -13.15 -1.42
N MET A 532 -0.62 -13.27 -1.45
CA MET A 532 -1.53 -12.91 -0.37
C MET A 532 -2.52 -14.05 -0.18
N GLY A 533 -3.03 -14.22 1.04
CA GLY A 533 -3.95 -15.32 1.29
C GLY A 533 -4.82 -15.09 2.53
N ARG A 534 -5.85 -15.90 2.63
CA ARG A 534 -6.82 -15.83 3.70
C ARG A 534 -6.24 -16.39 4.99
N ASP A 535 -5.53 -15.56 5.77
CA ASP A 535 -5.06 -15.90 7.11
C ASP A 535 -6.22 -15.90 8.12
N ALA A 536 -5.97 -16.43 9.32
CA ALA A 536 -7.00 -16.53 10.35
C ALA A 536 -7.46 -15.18 10.93
N SER A 537 -6.74 -14.08 10.68
CA SER A 537 -7.02 -12.72 11.19
C SER A 537 -7.21 -12.67 12.71
N VAL A 538 -6.37 -13.40 13.46
CA VAL A 538 -6.42 -13.52 14.93
C VAL A 538 -5.30 -12.76 15.64
N GLY A 539 -4.65 -11.85 14.93
CA GLY A 539 -3.63 -11.00 15.52
C GLY A 539 -4.24 -9.91 16.41
N ARG A 540 -3.44 -9.44 17.37
CA ARG A 540 -3.84 -8.39 18.29
C ARG A 540 -2.73 -7.37 18.52
N PHE A 541 -3.06 -6.11 18.35
CA PHE A 541 -2.25 -4.97 18.78
C PHE A 541 -2.47 -4.66 20.26
N ARG A 542 -1.40 -4.27 20.95
CA ARG A 542 -1.44 -3.77 22.34
C ARG A 542 -0.38 -2.69 22.52
N LEU A 543 -0.65 -1.71 23.38
CA LEU A 543 0.38 -0.78 23.84
C LEU A 543 1.32 -1.52 24.81
N GLY A 544 2.64 -1.31 24.66
CA GLY A 544 3.63 -1.85 25.57
C GLY A 544 3.60 -1.13 26.92
N ARG A 545 3.86 -1.86 28.01
CA ARG A 545 4.10 -1.27 29.33
C ARG A 545 5.56 -0.75 29.37
N GLY A 546 5.79 0.53 29.26
CA GLY A 546 7.11 1.16 29.41
C GLY A 546 6.96 2.61 29.82
N ARG A 547 7.97 3.18 30.52
CA ARG A 547 7.99 4.59 30.95
C ARG A 547 7.92 5.61 29.80
N LEU A 548 8.04 5.15 28.55
CA LEU A 548 7.93 5.93 27.32
C LEU A 548 6.82 5.35 26.41
N ASP A 549 5.74 5.08 26.91
CA ASP A 549 4.35 4.81 26.48
C ASP A 549 3.99 4.49 25.00
N THR A 550 4.90 4.14 24.11
CA THR A 550 4.59 4.12 22.68
C THR A 550 5.08 2.90 21.90
N ALA A 551 5.52 1.84 22.53
CA ALA A 551 5.89 0.64 21.81
C ALA A 551 4.64 -0.22 21.55
N LEU A 552 4.02 -0.09 20.39
CA LEU A 552 3.01 -1.01 19.93
C LEU A 552 3.58 -2.44 19.87
N ARG A 553 2.78 -3.42 20.22
CA ARG A 553 3.13 -4.85 20.16
C ARG A 553 2.05 -5.60 19.40
N ILE A 554 2.45 -6.61 18.65
CA ILE A 554 1.53 -7.51 17.96
C ILE A 554 1.76 -8.94 18.47
N ARG A 555 0.67 -9.69 18.69
CA ARG A 555 0.67 -11.12 19.00
C ARG A 555 -0.56 -11.77 18.40
N ARG A 556 -0.52 -13.05 18.17
CA ARG A 556 -1.72 -13.86 17.92
C ARG A 556 -2.39 -14.21 19.25
N ASP A 557 -3.71 -14.22 19.27
CA ASP A 557 -4.48 -14.59 20.47
C ASP A 557 -4.53 -16.11 20.68
N ASP A 558 -4.30 -16.92 19.62
CA ASP A 558 -4.22 -18.38 19.70
C ASP A 558 -2.85 -18.90 20.20
N GLY A 559 -1.94 -18.00 20.54
CA GLY A 559 -0.61 -18.33 21.07
C GLY A 559 0.40 -18.82 20.04
N LYS A 560 -0.01 -19.07 18.79
CA LYS A 560 0.87 -19.49 17.70
C LYS A 560 1.70 -18.33 17.15
N GLN A 561 2.69 -18.66 16.35
CA GLN A 561 3.45 -17.68 15.59
C GLN A 561 2.69 -17.33 14.30
N PHE A 562 2.92 -16.11 13.75
CA PHE A 562 2.23 -15.70 12.53
C PHE A 562 2.55 -16.60 11.33
N HIS A 563 3.80 -17.04 11.18
CA HIS A 563 4.23 -17.93 10.10
C HIS A 563 3.73 -19.36 10.21
N GLU A 564 3.13 -19.75 11.35
CA GLU A 564 2.49 -21.06 11.54
C GLU A 564 1.05 -21.09 11.03
N ASP A 565 0.53 -19.95 10.52
CA ASP A 565 -0.78 -19.93 9.90
C ASP A 565 -0.80 -20.87 8.69
N PRO A 566 -1.83 -21.73 8.55
CA PRO A 566 -1.92 -22.70 7.45
C PRO A 566 -1.75 -22.10 6.05
N ILE A 567 -2.15 -20.85 5.87
CA ILE A 567 -2.10 -20.19 4.56
C ILE A 567 -0.68 -20.14 3.98
N TYR A 568 0.34 -19.99 4.82
CA TYR A 568 1.72 -19.95 4.35
C TYR A 568 2.20 -21.28 3.77
N ARG A 569 1.69 -22.43 4.28
CA ARG A 569 1.98 -23.74 3.71
C ARG A 569 1.26 -23.96 2.38
N GLU A 570 0.06 -23.44 2.24
CA GLU A 570 -0.69 -23.51 0.97
C GLU A 570 0.03 -22.68 -0.12
N ILE A 571 0.48 -21.48 0.21
CA ILE A 571 1.27 -20.64 -0.68
C ILE A 571 2.57 -21.34 -1.07
N ASP A 572 3.31 -21.90 -0.12
CA ASP A 572 4.55 -22.66 -0.37
C ASP A 572 4.30 -23.85 -1.30
N ALA A 573 3.23 -24.61 -1.07
CA ALA A 573 2.87 -25.75 -1.92
C ALA A 573 2.53 -25.34 -3.35
N THR A 574 1.86 -24.22 -3.54
CA THR A 574 1.56 -23.66 -4.86
C THR A 574 2.82 -23.16 -5.55
N LEU A 575 3.68 -22.44 -4.85
CA LEU A 575 4.96 -21.96 -5.37
C LEU A 575 5.90 -23.12 -5.73
N ALA A 576 5.88 -24.23 -4.98
CA ALA A 576 6.65 -25.41 -5.32
C ALA A 576 6.20 -26.04 -6.66
N ARG A 577 4.88 -26.11 -6.91
CA ARG A 577 4.34 -26.55 -8.21
C ARG A 577 4.73 -25.60 -9.34
N PHE A 578 4.71 -24.30 -9.07
CA PHE A 578 5.13 -23.29 -10.04
C PHE A 578 6.63 -23.36 -10.34
N ALA A 579 7.48 -23.60 -9.34
CA ALA A 579 8.91 -23.78 -9.52
C ALA A 579 9.23 -24.92 -10.50
N GLN A 580 8.50 -26.04 -10.42
CA GLN A 580 8.66 -27.17 -11.33
C GLN A 580 8.37 -26.82 -12.80
N GLN A 581 7.58 -25.77 -13.05
CA GLN A 581 7.32 -25.26 -14.40
C GLN A 581 8.42 -24.30 -14.88
N LEU A 582 9.14 -23.65 -13.96
CA LEU A 582 10.12 -22.61 -14.25
C LEU A 582 11.54 -23.12 -14.41
N THR A 583 11.88 -24.28 -13.83
CA THR A 583 13.24 -24.80 -13.82
C THR A 583 13.26 -26.32 -14.06
N ASP A 584 14.31 -26.82 -14.69
CA ASP A 584 14.55 -28.25 -14.87
C ASP A 584 15.22 -28.89 -13.64
N ASP A 585 15.74 -28.06 -12.72
CA ASP A 585 16.35 -28.51 -11.48
C ASP A 585 15.27 -28.77 -10.42
N ARG A 586 14.96 -30.05 -10.19
CA ARG A 586 13.91 -30.48 -9.23
C ARG A 586 14.20 -30.11 -7.79
N ASP A 587 15.44 -29.79 -7.45
CA ASP A 587 15.83 -29.35 -6.10
C ASP A 587 15.69 -27.85 -5.89
N ARG A 588 15.30 -27.08 -6.92
CA ARG A 588 15.05 -25.66 -6.80
C ARG A 588 13.62 -25.37 -6.39
N SER A 589 13.49 -24.49 -5.41
CA SER A 589 12.24 -23.99 -4.89
C SER A 589 12.26 -22.46 -4.77
N PHE A 590 11.10 -21.87 -4.65
CA PHE A 590 10.99 -20.48 -4.22
C PHE A 590 11.49 -20.34 -2.78
N GLU A 591 12.28 -19.31 -2.52
CA GLU A 591 12.79 -18.99 -1.19
C GLU A 591 12.22 -17.67 -0.71
N ASN A 592 11.62 -17.69 0.48
CA ASN A 592 11.25 -16.46 1.18
C ASN A 592 12.43 -16.04 2.09
N PRO A 593 13.11 -14.92 1.80
CA PRO A 593 14.28 -14.50 2.56
C PRO A 593 13.99 -14.22 4.03
N PHE A 594 12.77 -13.84 4.36
CA PHE A 594 12.36 -13.50 5.73
C PHE A 594 11.90 -14.72 6.56
N LEU A 595 11.48 -15.81 5.90
CA LEU A 595 11.02 -17.04 6.55
C LEU A 595 12.02 -18.19 6.42
N SER A 596 13.10 -17.99 5.69
CA SER A 596 14.11 -19.01 5.43
C SER A 596 14.74 -19.58 6.71
N SER A 597 15.31 -20.77 6.61
CA SER A 597 16.10 -21.36 7.68
C SER A 597 17.30 -20.49 8.08
N THR A 598 17.85 -19.74 7.14
CA THR A 598 18.92 -18.77 7.38
C THR A 598 18.44 -17.60 8.26
N ALA A 599 17.26 -17.06 7.95
CA ALA A 599 16.66 -16.01 8.80
C ALA A 599 16.35 -16.54 10.21
N ALA A 600 15.92 -17.81 10.32
CA ALA A 600 15.67 -18.45 11.60
C ALA A 600 16.98 -18.60 12.42
N LEU A 601 18.06 -19.04 11.80
CA LEU A 601 19.38 -19.17 12.43
C LEU A 601 19.94 -17.81 12.87
N ALA A 602 19.76 -16.78 12.04
CA ALA A 602 20.18 -15.40 12.35
C ALA A 602 19.31 -14.70 13.43
N GLY A 603 18.21 -15.34 13.87
CA GLY A 603 17.31 -14.74 14.85
C GLY A 603 16.44 -13.60 14.31
N VAL A 604 16.30 -13.47 12.99
CA VAL A 604 15.56 -12.39 12.33
C VAL A 604 14.33 -12.85 11.54
N ARG A 605 13.92 -14.12 11.75
CA ARG A 605 12.75 -14.68 11.08
C ARG A 605 11.51 -13.85 11.38
N SER A 606 10.83 -13.36 10.35
CA SER A 606 9.61 -12.55 10.48
C SER A 606 8.79 -12.61 9.22
N ILE A 607 7.46 -12.41 9.34
CA ILE A 607 6.65 -12.10 8.18
C ILE A 607 6.89 -10.65 7.80
N ALA A 608 7.37 -10.43 6.56
CA ALA A 608 7.46 -9.11 5.97
C ALA A 608 6.19 -8.84 5.17
N LEU A 609 5.47 -7.77 5.50
CA LEU A 609 4.21 -7.43 4.86
C LEU A 609 4.05 -5.94 4.59
N SER A 610 3.23 -5.63 3.60
CA SER A 610 2.83 -4.29 3.19
C SER A 610 1.32 -4.06 3.25
N HIS A 611 0.54 -5.12 3.52
CA HIS A 611 -0.92 -5.12 3.50
C HIS A 611 -1.54 -5.42 4.88
N PRO A 612 -1.17 -4.70 5.96
CA PRO A 612 -1.74 -4.94 7.29
C PRO A 612 -3.21 -4.52 7.33
N LEU A 613 -4.08 -5.41 7.87
CA LEU A 613 -5.52 -5.17 7.99
C LEU A 613 -5.99 -5.35 9.44
N GLY A 614 -7.14 -4.76 9.78
CA GLY A 614 -7.77 -4.94 11.08
C GLY A 614 -7.16 -4.11 12.21
N GLY A 615 -7.55 -4.41 13.44
CA GLY A 615 -7.19 -3.65 14.65
C GLY A 615 -8.29 -2.71 15.16
N CYS A 616 -9.19 -2.27 14.26
CA CYS A 616 -10.42 -1.55 14.63
C CYS A 616 -11.60 -2.09 13.81
N ILE A 617 -11.72 -3.41 13.78
CA ILE A 617 -12.63 -4.13 12.89
C ILE A 617 -14.09 -3.72 13.07
N MET A 618 -14.86 -3.78 11.96
CA MET A 618 -16.30 -3.56 12.01
C MET A 618 -17.04 -4.66 12.74
N GLY A 619 -18.18 -4.31 13.34
CA GLY A 619 -19.07 -5.21 14.06
C GLY A 619 -20.49 -4.66 14.12
N THR A 620 -21.39 -5.37 14.82
CA THR A 620 -22.77 -4.92 15.07
C THR A 620 -22.92 -4.17 16.39
N SER A 621 -21.88 -4.23 17.23
CA SER A 621 -21.80 -3.56 18.53
C SER A 621 -20.36 -3.46 19.02
N ALA A 622 -20.13 -2.71 20.09
CA ALA A 622 -18.85 -2.63 20.79
C ALA A 622 -18.36 -3.98 21.37
N ALA A 623 -19.21 -4.98 21.48
CA ALA A 623 -18.82 -6.32 21.90
C ALA A 623 -18.13 -7.10 20.78
N GLU A 624 -18.45 -6.81 19.51
CA GLU A 624 -17.97 -7.54 18.33
C GLU A 624 -16.95 -6.77 17.48
N GLY A 625 -16.99 -5.44 17.53
CA GLY A 625 -16.13 -4.59 16.73
C GLY A 625 -15.86 -3.25 17.37
N VAL A 626 -15.16 -2.39 16.65
CA VAL A 626 -14.84 -1.03 17.05
C VAL A 626 -15.70 -0.01 16.29
N VAL A 627 -16.09 -0.36 15.07
CA VAL A 627 -16.91 0.47 14.19
C VAL A 627 -18.07 -0.34 13.61
N ASP A 628 -19.09 0.36 13.14
CA ASP A 628 -20.17 -0.24 12.35
C ASP A 628 -19.81 -0.34 10.85
N GLU A 629 -20.78 -0.74 10.03
CA GLU A 629 -20.62 -0.91 8.58
C GLU A 629 -20.35 0.37 7.78
N PHE A 630 -20.50 1.54 8.38
CA PHE A 630 -20.17 2.85 7.80
C PHE A 630 -18.93 3.48 8.43
N GLY A 631 -18.23 2.73 9.28
CA GLY A 631 -17.05 3.21 9.98
C GLY A 631 -17.33 4.08 11.21
N ARG A 632 -18.58 4.20 11.68
CA ARG A 632 -18.93 4.98 12.88
C ARG A 632 -18.40 4.27 14.12
N VAL A 633 -17.66 4.98 14.95
CA VAL A 633 -16.99 4.40 16.13
C VAL A 633 -18.00 4.17 17.26
N PHE A 634 -18.06 2.95 17.80
CA PHE A 634 -18.92 2.61 18.94
C PHE A 634 -18.47 3.29 20.22
N ASP A 635 -19.46 3.81 20.97
CA ASP A 635 -19.32 4.22 22.37
C ASP A 635 -19.84 3.08 23.26
N LYS A 636 -18.91 2.40 23.97
CA LYS A 636 -19.22 1.24 24.79
C LYS A 636 -20.27 1.52 25.89
N SER A 637 -20.44 2.79 26.29
CA SER A 637 -21.38 3.15 27.35
C SER A 637 -22.79 3.40 26.86
N LYS A 638 -23.00 3.56 25.54
CA LYS A 638 -24.30 3.93 24.97
C LYS A 638 -25.06 2.71 24.44
N ASP A 639 -26.36 2.67 24.67
CA ASP A 639 -27.31 1.72 24.08
C ASP A 639 -26.86 0.25 24.19
N GLY A 640 -26.31 -0.14 25.35
CA GLY A 640 -25.76 -1.47 25.53
C GLY A 640 -24.56 -1.80 24.61
N GLY A 641 -23.82 -0.78 24.18
CA GLY A 641 -22.67 -0.89 23.29
C GLY A 641 -23.03 -0.86 21.80
N ARG A 642 -24.26 -0.52 21.43
CA ARG A 642 -24.69 -0.31 20.03
C ARG A 642 -24.64 1.17 19.61
N GLY A 643 -24.64 2.09 20.57
CA GLY A 643 -24.53 3.50 20.30
C GLY A 643 -23.16 3.90 19.78
N VAL A 644 -23.09 4.94 18.96
CA VAL A 644 -21.86 5.44 18.35
C VAL A 644 -21.49 6.81 18.89
N TYR A 645 -20.23 7.17 18.75
CA TYR A 645 -19.77 8.54 18.91
C TYR A 645 -20.27 9.38 17.72
N PRO A 646 -21.12 10.42 17.91
CA PRO A 646 -21.61 11.24 16.83
C PRO A 646 -20.44 11.94 16.11
N GLY A 647 -20.30 11.71 14.82
CA GLY A 647 -19.26 12.36 14.02
C GLY A 647 -17.85 11.81 14.15
N LEU A 648 -17.63 10.63 14.76
CA LEU A 648 -16.32 9.97 14.80
C LEU A 648 -16.33 8.70 13.94
N TYR A 649 -15.41 8.63 12.98
CA TYR A 649 -15.35 7.56 11.98
C TYR A 649 -13.94 6.98 11.81
N ILE A 650 -13.85 5.72 11.36
CA ILE A 650 -12.64 5.08 10.87
C ILE A 650 -12.92 4.56 9.45
N THR A 651 -12.13 5.01 8.46
CA THR A 651 -12.39 4.74 7.03
C THR A 651 -11.19 4.13 6.30
N ASP A 652 -10.35 3.38 7.00
CA ASP A 652 -9.14 2.76 6.43
C ASP A 652 -9.06 1.24 6.69
N ALA A 653 -7.91 0.65 6.38
CA ALA A 653 -7.64 -0.78 6.53
C ALA A 653 -7.86 -1.32 7.95
N ALA A 654 -7.87 -0.46 8.98
CA ALA A 654 -8.12 -0.89 10.36
C ALA A 654 -9.54 -1.44 10.57
N ALA A 655 -10.52 -0.97 9.77
CA ALA A 655 -11.91 -1.41 9.86
C ALA A 655 -12.18 -2.76 9.19
N ILE A 656 -11.29 -3.27 8.35
CA ILE A 656 -11.47 -4.51 7.58
C ILE A 656 -11.40 -5.72 8.53
N PRO A 657 -12.46 -6.59 8.54
CA PRO A 657 -12.60 -7.62 9.56
C PRO A 657 -11.83 -8.92 9.27
N THR A 658 -11.38 -9.15 8.03
CA THR A 658 -10.70 -10.38 7.60
C THR A 658 -9.57 -10.11 6.63
N ALA A 659 -8.70 -11.10 6.41
CA ALA A 659 -7.83 -11.11 5.24
C ALA A 659 -8.64 -11.01 3.95
N LEU A 660 -8.12 -10.29 2.97
CA LEU A 660 -8.71 -10.17 1.64
C LEU A 660 -8.11 -11.17 0.65
N GLY A 661 -6.87 -11.61 0.90
CA GLY A 661 -6.11 -12.48 -0.01
C GLY A 661 -5.70 -11.82 -1.32
N VAL A 662 -5.88 -10.50 -1.42
CA VAL A 662 -5.47 -9.63 -2.54
C VAL A 662 -5.01 -8.28 -1.99
N ASN A 663 -4.48 -7.41 -2.88
CA ASN A 663 -4.06 -6.05 -2.52
C ASN A 663 -5.24 -5.22 -2.00
N PRO A 664 -5.14 -4.54 -0.85
CA PRO A 664 -6.30 -3.96 -0.16
C PRO A 664 -6.71 -2.57 -0.65
N SER A 665 -5.92 -1.89 -1.51
CA SER A 665 -6.13 -0.49 -1.90
C SER A 665 -7.54 -0.22 -2.44
N LEU A 666 -8.02 -1.11 -3.31
CA LEU A 666 -9.37 -0.99 -3.91
C LEU A 666 -10.48 -1.18 -2.87
N THR A 667 -10.34 -2.19 -1.99
CA THR A 667 -11.33 -2.45 -0.93
C THR A 667 -11.38 -1.30 0.09
N ILE A 668 -10.23 -0.77 0.49
CA ILE A 668 -10.15 0.39 1.39
C ILE A 668 -10.88 1.59 0.76
N SER A 669 -10.62 1.85 -0.53
CA SER A 669 -11.23 2.97 -1.25
C SER A 669 -12.74 2.82 -1.39
N ALA A 670 -13.24 1.60 -1.70
CA ALA A 670 -14.66 1.32 -1.80
C ALA A 670 -15.40 1.52 -0.47
N LEU A 671 -14.83 1.05 0.64
CA LEU A 671 -15.38 1.26 1.99
C LEU A 671 -15.36 2.74 2.38
N ALA A 672 -14.28 3.45 2.07
CA ALA A 672 -14.14 4.88 2.37
C ALA A 672 -15.15 5.73 1.60
N LEU A 673 -15.40 5.43 0.32
CA LEU A 673 -16.41 6.12 -0.48
C LEU A 673 -17.83 5.83 0.01
N ARG A 674 -18.10 4.59 0.42
CA ARG A 674 -19.38 4.23 1.07
C ARG A 674 -19.59 4.99 2.39
N ALA A 675 -18.56 5.07 3.21
CA ALA A 675 -18.60 5.86 4.44
C ALA A 675 -18.79 7.36 4.15
N ALA A 676 -18.13 7.90 3.12
CA ALA A 676 -18.26 9.29 2.71
C ALA A 676 -19.69 9.64 2.32
N ASP A 677 -20.37 8.79 1.55
CA ASP A 677 -21.78 9.00 1.18
C ASP A 677 -22.69 9.09 2.43
N ASN A 678 -22.45 8.21 3.43
CA ASN A 678 -23.20 8.28 4.70
C ASN A 678 -22.90 9.57 5.48
N ILE A 679 -21.61 9.95 5.57
CA ILE A 679 -21.19 11.18 6.26
C ILE A 679 -21.79 12.43 5.59
N ILE A 680 -21.80 12.48 4.25
CA ILE A 680 -22.40 13.57 3.49
C ILE A 680 -23.89 13.68 3.77
N ALA A 681 -24.61 12.54 3.77
CA ALA A 681 -26.03 12.48 4.08
C ALA A 681 -26.34 12.97 5.52
N GLU A 682 -25.49 12.64 6.49
CA GLU A 682 -25.62 13.12 7.87
C GLU A 682 -25.26 14.62 8.04
N MET A 683 -24.54 15.23 7.09
CA MET A 683 -24.16 16.64 7.09
C MET A 683 -25.07 17.54 6.27
N SER A 684 -25.85 16.97 5.36
CA SER A 684 -26.82 17.69 4.49
C SER A 684 -28.07 18.07 5.25
#